data_b01858c991a2d3deadfd1f9d218e47ad
#
_entry.id   b01858c991a2d3deadfd1f9d218e47ad
#
_cell.length_a   1.000
_cell.length_b   1.000
_cell.length_c   1.000
_cell.angle_alpha   90.00
_cell.angle_beta   90.00
_cell.angle_gamma   90.00
#
_symmetry.space_group_name_H-M   'P 1'
#
loop_
_entity.id
_entity.type
_entity.pdbx_description
1 polymer ?
#
loop_
_entity_poly.entity_id
_entity_poly.type
_entity_poly.pdbx_seq_one_letter_code
_entity_poly.pdbx_strand_id
1 'polypeptide(L)'
;MEKFKLVAPYAPTGDQPEAIAQLVAGIQRGDKEQTLLGVTGSGKTFTMANVIAQVNKPTLVLAHNKTLAAQLCTEFKEFFPENAVEYFVSYYDYYQPEAYIPSTDTYIEKDSAINDEIDRLRHSATSALSERRDVIIVASVSCIYTLGDPIDYRSMVISLRQGMEKKRDDLLHKLVELQYERNDISLTRNKFRVRGDVVEVYPAYSENTVFRIEFFGDEIDRISEIHALTGEVKAVVSHVAFFPASHYIIPQEKMAAALERIRIEMEEVHANFIAEGKLLEAQRILQRTTYDMEMLQEIGFCKGIENYSRVLSGREPGSTPCTLLDYFPDDFLLFVDESHVTLPQVRGMYGGDYARKKSLVDYGFRLPSAYDNRPLNFDEFYGHINQAVFVSATPGELEKSKSAQIVEQVIRPTGLLDPLVSVRPVEGQIDDLMEEIRLRTEREERVLVTTLTKKMAEDLTAYLDTHGVRVRYMHHDIDTMERMQIIRDLRLGEFDVLVGINLLREGLDIPEVSLVAILDADKEGFLRSETSLIQTIGRAARNAAGEVIMYADSVTPSMEAALRETDRRRQIQHAYNEANGIVPQTIRKDVREVLEISAGAGKNGKNAKGMRLTRAEREELIRQLTKEMKNASRLLEFEHAAILRDRIKELQQMK
;
A
#
# COMPACT_ATOMS: atom_id res chain seq x y z
N MET A 1 15.85 13.12 23.35
CA MET A 1 15.17 12.99 22.06
C MET A 1 15.57 11.64 21.48
N GLU A 2 14.60 10.84 21.15
CA GLU A 2 14.80 9.59 20.43
C GLU A 2 15.42 9.91 19.07
N LYS A 3 16.49 9.19 18.73
CA LYS A 3 17.22 9.41 17.48
C LYS A 3 17.10 8.16 16.61
N PHE A 4 17.06 8.38 15.31
CA PHE A 4 17.18 7.28 14.38
C PHE A 4 18.55 6.62 14.47
N LYS A 5 18.56 5.31 14.62
CA LYS A 5 19.76 4.48 14.72
C LYS A 5 19.84 3.57 13.50
N LEU A 6 20.60 4.00 12.51
CA LEU A 6 20.83 3.22 11.30
C LEU A 6 21.73 2.02 11.61
N VAL A 7 21.28 0.83 11.23
CA VAL A 7 22.03 -0.42 11.30
C VAL A 7 22.14 -0.97 9.88
N ALA A 8 23.36 -1.08 9.36
CA ALA A 8 23.60 -1.67 8.05
C ALA A 8 24.93 -2.44 8.06
N PRO A 9 25.02 -3.58 7.34
CA PRO A 9 26.24 -4.39 7.26
C PRO A 9 27.30 -3.79 6.32
N TYR A 10 26.99 -2.68 5.64
CA TYR A 10 27.83 -2.01 4.66
C TYR A 10 27.78 -0.49 4.81
N ALA A 11 28.80 0.19 4.32
CA ALA A 11 28.88 1.64 4.27
C ALA A 11 28.41 2.17 2.89
N PRO A 12 28.01 3.44 2.78
CA PRO A 12 27.72 4.08 1.50
C PRO A 12 28.93 4.04 0.55
N THR A 13 28.69 3.69 -0.72
CA THR A 13 29.69 3.56 -1.77
C THR A 13 29.25 4.23 -3.07
N GLY A 14 30.16 4.37 -4.04
CA GLY A 14 29.87 5.03 -5.31
C GLY A 14 29.47 6.49 -5.12
N ASP A 15 28.35 6.88 -5.71
CA ASP A 15 27.79 8.23 -5.60
C ASP A 15 27.04 8.46 -4.27
N GLN A 16 26.74 7.40 -3.50
CA GLN A 16 25.92 7.50 -2.30
C GLN A 16 26.45 8.49 -1.26
N PRO A 17 27.76 8.51 -0.91
CA PRO A 17 28.27 9.46 0.08
C PRO A 17 28.04 10.91 -0.31
N GLU A 18 28.26 11.25 -1.57
CA GLU A 18 28.06 12.59 -2.10
C GLU A 18 26.56 12.94 -2.19
N ALA A 19 25.75 12.03 -2.67
CA ALA A 19 24.30 12.20 -2.75
C ALA A 19 23.69 12.43 -1.36
N ILE A 20 24.08 11.66 -0.36
CA ILE A 20 23.65 11.84 1.03
C ILE A 20 24.06 13.23 1.54
N ALA A 21 25.32 13.62 1.35
CA ALA A 21 25.82 14.90 1.82
C ALA A 21 25.08 16.08 1.17
N GLN A 22 24.84 16.03 -0.14
CA GLN A 22 24.11 17.07 -0.88
C GLN A 22 22.67 17.18 -0.42
N LEU A 23 21.94 16.06 -0.28
CA LEU A 23 20.56 16.05 0.18
C LEU A 23 20.42 16.57 1.61
N VAL A 24 21.28 16.12 2.52
CA VAL A 24 21.31 16.59 3.92
C VAL A 24 21.59 18.08 3.98
N ALA A 25 22.59 18.57 3.22
CA ALA A 25 22.89 20.00 3.15
C ALA A 25 21.72 20.83 2.62
N GLY A 26 20.98 20.33 1.61
CA GLY A 26 19.79 20.97 1.11
C GLY A 26 18.67 21.05 2.15
N ILE A 27 18.41 19.95 2.88
CA ILE A 27 17.42 19.94 3.96
C ILE A 27 17.82 20.93 5.07
N GLN A 28 19.10 20.99 5.43
CA GLN A 28 19.61 21.92 6.44
C GLN A 28 19.54 23.39 6.02
N ARG A 29 19.69 23.69 4.71
CA ARG A 29 19.47 25.04 4.15
C ARG A 29 18.00 25.46 4.18
N GLY A 30 17.08 24.51 4.31
CA GLY A 30 15.64 24.76 4.23
C GLY A 30 15.07 24.66 2.81
N ASP A 31 15.76 23.99 1.89
CA ASP A 31 15.24 23.74 0.55
C ASP A 31 13.92 22.97 0.66
N LYS A 32 12.87 23.48 0.01
CA LYS A 32 11.54 22.87 0.11
C LYS A 32 11.47 21.55 -0.66
N GLU A 33 12.00 21.52 -1.87
CA GLU A 33 12.03 20.33 -2.72
C GLU A 33 13.43 20.08 -3.30
N GLN A 34 13.78 18.79 -3.35
CA GLN A 34 14.99 18.29 -3.97
C GLN A 34 14.66 17.00 -4.73
N THR A 35 15.44 16.68 -5.75
CA THR A 35 15.29 15.40 -6.48
C THR A 35 16.55 14.55 -6.36
N LEU A 36 16.37 13.28 -5.96
CA LEU A 36 17.37 12.23 -6.10
C LEU A 36 17.09 11.48 -7.42
N LEU A 37 17.91 11.76 -8.45
CA LEU A 37 17.91 11.02 -9.69
C LEU A 37 18.76 9.77 -9.50
N GLY A 38 18.14 8.69 -9.06
CA GLY A 38 18.82 7.43 -8.76
C GLY A 38 18.44 6.31 -9.71
N VAL A 39 19.42 5.76 -10.43
CA VAL A 39 19.15 4.63 -11.33
C VAL A 39 18.69 3.39 -10.58
N THR A 40 18.06 2.47 -11.29
CA THR A 40 17.65 1.18 -10.73
C THR A 40 18.87 0.41 -10.23
N GLY A 41 18.83 -0.06 -8.97
CA GLY A 41 19.94 -0.82 -8.38
C GLY A 41 21.08 0.02 -7.79
N SER A 42 20.99 1.37 -7.78
CA SER A 42 22.00 2.24 -7.15
C SER A 42 21.91 2.30 -5.62
N GLY A 43 20.87 1.67 -5.01
CA GLY A 43 20.70 1.69 -3.55
C GLY A 43 19.99 2.94 -3.03
N LYS A 44 19.00 3.46 -3.75
CA LYS A 44 18.20 4.65 -3.36
C LYS A 44 17.64 4.54 -1.93
N THR A 45 17.08 3.37 -1.56
CA THR A 45 16.51 3.14 -0.22
C THR A 45 17.56 3.34 0.87
N PHE A 46 18.79 2.86 0.64
CA PHE A 46 19.89 3.04 1.59
C PHE A 46 20.35 4.50 1.70
N THR A 47 20.34 5.23 0.59
CA THR A 47 20.57 6.68 0.57
C THR A 47 19.51 7.42 1.38
N MET A 48 18.22 7.11 1.17
CA MET A 48 17.12 7.65 1.98
C MET A 48 17.32 7.37 3.47
N ALA A 49 17.65 6.12 3.84
CA ALA A 49 17.88 5.73 5.23
C ALA A 49 19.01 6.54 5.88
N ASN A 50 20.12 6.77 5.16
CA ASN A 50 21.23 7.59 5.65
C ASN A 50 20.84 9.06 5.82
N VAL A 51 20.05 9.62 4.92
CA VAL A 51 19.52 10.99 5.05
C VAL A 51 18.61 11.09 6.27
N ILE A 52 17.67 10.15 6.47
CA ILE A 52 16.77 10.11 7.63
C ILE A 52 17.57 10.08 8.95
N ALA A 53 18.58 9.21 9.03
CA ALA A 53 19.41 9.07 10.22
C ALA A 53 20.17 10.36 10.57
N GLN A 54 20.64 11.10 9.55
CA GLN A 54 21.39 12.34 9.77
C GLN A 54 20.50 13.54 10.07
N VAL A 55 19.34 13.63 9.43
CA VAL A 55 18.39 14.76 9.59
C VAL A 55 17.54 14.61 10.85
N ASN A 56 17.26 13.38 11.25
CA ASN A 56 16.53 13.02 12.48
C ASN A 56 15.13 13.68 12.59
N LYS A 57 14.36 13.67 11.51
CA LYS A 57 12.98 14.16 11.44
C LYS A 57 11.99 12.98 11.26
N PRO A 58 10.77 13.06 11.85
CA PRO A 58 9.70 12.14 11.47
C PRO A 58 9.55 12.12 9.95
N THR A 59 9.41 10.94 9.38
CA THR A 59 9.52 10.78 7.93
C THR A 59 8.32 10.04 7.37
N LEU A 60 7.75 10.57 6.29
CA LEU A 60 6.77 9.89 5.44
C LEU A 60 7.45 9.46 4.14
N VAL A 61 7.37 8.18 3.81
CA VAL A 61 7.81 7.63 2.52
C VAL A 61 6.56 7.25 1.72
N LEU A 62 6.30 7.96 0.65
CA LEU A 62 5.13 7.78 -0.20
C LEU A 62 5.48 6.93 -1.42
N ALA A 63 4.78 5.81 -1.60
CA ALA A 63 4.89 4.90 -2.74
C ALA A 63 3.57 4.81 -3.51
N HIS A 64 3.64 4.56 -4.81
CA HIS A 64 2.45 4.54 -5.68
C HIS A 64 1.57 3.29 -5.53
N ASN A 65 2.08 2.19 -4.96
CA ASN A 65 1.29 0.96 -4.73
C ASN A 65 1.64 0.24 -3.43
N LYS A 66 0.77 -0.69 -3.01
CA LYS A 66 0.92 -1.48 -1.77
C LYS A 66 2.18 -2.36 -1.77
N THR A 67 2.52 -2.97 -2.90
CA THR A 67 3.65 -3.90 -3.01
C THR A 67 4.99 -3.21 -2.81
N LEU A 68 5.18 -2.07 -3.48
CA LEU A 68 6.38 -1.25 -3.30
C LEU A 68 6.47 -0.70 -1.89
N ALA A 69 5.35 -0.21 -1.33
CA ALA A 69 5.30 0.24 0.05
C ALA A 69 5.67 -0.88 1.05
N ALA A 70 5.21 -2.12 0.84
CA ALA A 70 5.58 -3.26 1.67
C ALA A 70 7.08 -3.59 1.58
N GLN A 71 7.63 -3.59 0.37
CA GLN A 71 9.07 -3.80 0.16
C GLN A 71 9.90 -2.73 0.88
N LEU A 72 9.58 -1.45 0.68
CA LEU A 72 10.28 -0.34 1.34
C LEU A 72 10.15 -0.42 2.86
N CYS A 73 8.97 -0.75 3.38
CA CYS A 73 8.76 -0.91 4.82
C CYS A 73 9.66 -2.00 5.40
N THR A 74 9.78 -3.15 4.70
CA THR A 74 10.67 -4.24 5.11
C THR A 74 12.14 -3.80 5.11
N GLU A 75 12.60 -3.12 4.04
CA GLU A 75 13.96 -2.60 3.94
C GLU A 75 14.26 -1.58 5.05
N PHE A 76 13.33 -0.65 5.34
CA PHE A 76 13.49 0.32 6.43
C PHE A 76 13.47 -0.33 7.81
N LYS A 77 12.69 -1.39 8.04
CA LYS A 77 12.73 -2.16 9.30
C LYS A 77 14.07 -2.85 9.52
N GLU A 78 14.71 -3.33 8.46
CA GLU A 78 16.06 -3.88 8.54
C GLU A 78 17.09 -2.79 8.87
N PHE A 79 16.95 -1.57 8.31
CA PHE A 79 17.85 -0.45 8.58
C PHE A 79 17.60 0.22 9.95
N PHE A 80 16.41 0.18 10.49
CA PHE A 80 16.00 0.85 11.72
C PHE A 80 15.29 -0.11 12.69
N PRO A 81 15.97 -1.19 13.16
CA PRO A 81 15.32 -2.21 13.99
C PRO A 81 14.89 -1.72 15.38
N GLU A 82 15.45 -0.60 15.87
CA GLU A 82 15.15 0.00 17.18
C GLU A 82 14.14 1.16 17.09
N ASN A 83 13.81 1.63 15.88
CA ASN A 83 12.92 2.77 15.66
C ASN A 83 11.54 2.32 15.17
N ALA A 84 10.56 3.21 15.21
CA ALA A 84 9.22 2.91 14.71
C ALA A 84 9.19 3.01 13.18
N VAL A 85 9.09 1.86 12.51
CA VAL A 85 8.88 1.79 11.06
C VAL A 85 7.51 1.17 10.81
N GLU A 86 6.59 1.98 10.35
CA GLU A 86 5.17 1.67 10.26
C GLU A 86 4.68 1.61 8.82
N TYR A 87 3.60 0.85 8.60
CA TYR A 87 3.03 0.63 7.28
C TYR A 87 1.61 1.19 7.20
N PHE A 88 1.34 2.06 6.24
CA PHE A 88 0.05 2.72 6.09
C PHE A 88 -0.46 2.67 4.65
N VAL A 89 -1.29 1.69 4.35
CA VAL A 89 -1.90 1.51 3.02
C VAL A 89 -3.41 1.33 3.14
N SER A 90 -4.12 1.23 2.03
CA SER A 90 -5.55 0.90 2.05
C SER A 90 -5.77 -0.48 2.71
N TYR A 91 -6.63 -0.52 3.74
CA TYR A 91 -6.94 -1.72 4.51
C TYR A 91 -7.98 -2.64 3.86
N TYR A 92 -8.40 -2.33 2.63
CA TYR A 92 -9.31 -3.18 1.88
C TYR A 92 -8.54 -4.23 1.07
N ASP A 93 -8.87 -5.52 1.25
CA ASP A 93 -8.45 -6.61 0.36
C ASP A 93 -9.26 -6.55 -0.94
N TYR A 94 -10.56 -6.29 -0.81
CA TYR A 94 -11.47 -6.01 -1.89
C TYR A 94 -12.22 -4.72 -1.59
N TYR A 95 -12.37 -3.85 -2.57
CA TYR A 95 -13.09 -2.59 -2.45
C TYR A 95 -13.89 -2.26 -3.71
N GLN A 96 -15.20 -2.35 -3.60
CA GLN A 96 -16.14 -1.81 -4.57
C GLN A 96 -16.76 -0.55 -3.99
N PRO A 97 -16.40 0.63 -4.51
CA PRO A 97 -16.99 1.88 -4.02
C PRO A 97 -18.49 1.94 -4.35
N GLU A 98 -19.25 2.59 -3.46
CA GLU A 98 -20.61 2.96 -3.74
C GLU A 98 -20.67 3.81 -5.01
N ALA A 99 -21.55 3.47 -5.95
CA ALA A 99 -21.70 4.20 -7.20
C ALA A 99 -23.15 4.12 -7.73
N TYR A 100 -23.53 5.09 -8.53
CA TYR A 100 -24.79 5.05 -9.27
C TYR A 100 -24.52 5.34 -10.75
N ILE A 101 -25.07 4.50 -11.62
CA ILE A 101 -24.95 4.60 -13.08
C ILE A 101 -26.32 5.02 -13.63
N PRO A 102 -26.52 6.31 -13.94
CA PRO A 102 -27.81 6.83 -14.35
C PRO A 102 -28.34 6.20 -15.65
N SER A 103 -27.45 5.87 -16.59
CA SER A 103 -27.84 5.31 -17.89
C SER A 103 -28.53 3.94 -17.82
N THR A 104 -28.26 3.17 -16.76
CA THR A 104 -28.82 1.81 -16.54
C THR A 104 -29.67 1.74 -15.28
N ASP A 105 -29.90 2.87 -14.58
CA ASP A 105 -30.55 2.95 -13.27
C ASP A 105 -30.00 1.89 -12.29
N THR A 106 -28.68 1.75 -12.27
CA THR A 106 -28.00 0.72 -11.47
C THR A 106 -27.32 1.36 -10.28
N TYR A 107 -27.79 1.03 -9.08
CA TYR A 107 -27.10 1.36 -7.83
C TYR A 107 -26.18 0.22 -7.42
N ILE A 108 -24.91 0.55 -7.23
CA ILE A 108 -23.86 -0.36 -6.75
C ILE A 108 -23.63 -0.02 -5.29
N GLU A 109 -24.00 -0.94 -4.41
CA GLU A 109 -23.74 -0.78 -2.98
C GLU A 109 -22.24 -0.91 -2.70
N LYS A 110 -21.74 -0.15 -1.70
CA LYS A 110 -20.37 -0.32 -1.20
C LYS A 110 -20.20 -1.74 -0.68
N ASP A 111 -19.27 -2.46 -1.28
CA ASP A 111 -18.82 -3.76 -0.82
C ASP A 111 -17.33 -3.73 -0.54
N SER A 112 -16.91 -4.29 0.59
CA SER A 112 -15.51 -4.24 0.98
C SER A 112 -15.18 -5.33 1.99
N ALA A 113 -14.04 -5.98 1.79
CA ALA A 113 -13.43 -6.86 2.77
C ALA A 113 -12.26 -6.11 3.44
N ILE A 114 -12.34 -5.95 4.75
CA ILE A 114 -11.29 -5.30 5.55
C ILE A 114 -10.24 -6.35 5.92
N ASN A 115 -8.98 -6.01 5.72
CA ASN A 115 -7.85 -6.78 6.20
C ASN A 115 -7.52 -6.32 7.62
N ASP A 116 -7.80 -7.18 8.60
CA ASP A 116 -7.58 -6.88 10.02
C ASP A 116 -6.13 -6.57 10.36
N GLU A 117 -5.18 -7.20 9.66
CA GLU A 117 -3.76 -6.97 9.89
C GLU A 117 -3.33 -5.58 9.37
N ILE A 118 -3.78 -5.20 8.17
CA ILE A 118 -3.50 -3.86 7.64
C ILE A 118 -4.19 -2.78 8.48
N ASP A 119 -5.40 -3.04 8.97
CA ASP A 119 -6.09 -2.13 9.88
C ASP A 119 -5.30 -1.92 11.18
N ARG A 120 -4.78 -3.01 11.78
CA ARG A 120 -3.87 -2.96 12.92
C ARG A 120 -2.64 -2.10 12.66
N LEU A 121 -1.98 -2.30 11.50
CA LEU A 121 -0.78 -1.54 11.11
C LEU A 121 -1.08 -0.04 10.94
N ARG A 122 -2.27 0.30 10.45
CA ARG A 122 -2.72 1.71 10.36
C ARG A 122 -2.90 2.34 11.75
N HIS A 123 -3.49 1.62 12.69
CA HIS A 123 -3.59 2.07 14.08
C HIS A 123 -2.21 2.17 14.74
N SER A 124 -1.28 1.25 14.46
CA SER A 124 0.11 1.33 14.91
C SER A 124 0.79 2.61 14.41
N ALA A 125 0.61 2.95 13.13
CA ALA A 125 1.20 4.15 12.54
C ALA A 125 0.70 5.44 13.21
N THR A 126 -0.60 5.59 13.43
CA THR A 126 -1.18 6.80 14.05
C THR A 126 -0.84 6.91 15.54
N SER A 127 -0.79 5.80 16.27
CA SER A 127 -0.35 5.80 17.67
C SER A 127 1.13 6.14 17.80
N ALA A 128 2.00 5.56 16.95
CA ALA A 128 3.43 5.86 16.93
C ALA A 128 3.72 7.35 16.69
N LEU A 129 3.02 7.99 15.73
CA LEU A 129 3.12 9.45 15.49
C LEU A 129 2.69 10.30 16.69
N SER A 130 1.80 9.77 17.53
CA SER A 130 1.33 10.49 18.72
C SER A 130 2.28 10.37 19.91
N GLU A 131 3.09 9.31 19.96
CA GLU A 131 3.96 9.00 21.10
C GLU A 131 5.45 9.28 20.85
N ARG A 132 5.92 9.18 19.58
CA ARG A 132 7.34 9.18 19.22
C ARG A 132 7.64 10.18 18.12
N ARG A 133 8.91 10.57 18.03
CA ARG A 133 9.42 11.40 16.93
C ARG A 133 10.33 10.63 15.96
N ASP A 134 10.84 9.49 16.36
CA ASP A 134 11.70 8.60 15.55
C ASP A 134 10.84 7.61 14.75
N VAL A 135 9.90 8.15 13.97
CA VAL A 135 8.90 7.39 13.21
C VAL A 135 9.13 7.53 11.72
N ILE A 136 9.17 6.42 11.03
CA ILE A 136 9.12 6.33 9.57
C ILE A 136 7.81 5.66 9.19
N ILE A 137 6.96 6.34 8.44
CA ILE A 137 5.75 5.72 7.87
C ILE A 137 5.97 5.50 6.38
N VAL A 138 5.84 4.26 5.95
CA VAL A 138 5.79 3.93 4.52
C VAL A 138 4.33 3.77 4.12
N ALA A 139 3.87 4.65 3.24
CA ALA A 139 2.47 4.73 2.86
C ALA A 139 2.27 4.60 1.35
N SER A 140 1.08 4.13 0.97
CA SER A 140 0.59 4.31 -0.40
C SER A 140 -0.19 5.62 -0.52
N VAL A 141 -0.61 5.97 -1.74
CA VAL A 141 -1.42 7.17 -2.00
C VAL A 141 -2.72 7.21 -1.17
N SER A 142 -3.13 6.09 -0.54
CA SER A 142 -4.24 6.09 0.40
C SER A 142 -4.07 7.03 1.61
N CYS A 143 -2.86 7.48 1.90
CA CYS A 143 -2.58 8.42 2.99
C CYS A 143 -3.19 9.82 2.78
N ILE A 144 -3.54 10.20 1.53
CA ILE A 144 -4.20 11.48 1.23
C ILE A 144 -5.72 11.42 1.34
N TYR A 145 -6.30 10.25 1.64
CA TYR A 145 -7.73 10.10 1.88
C TYR A 145 -8.11 10.53 3.29
N THR A 146 -9.37 10.96 3.42
CA THR A 146 -9.93 11.38 4.70
C THR A 146 -9.66 10.36 5.81
N LEU A 147 -9.17 10.86 6.92
CA LEU A 147 -8.97 10.16 8.18
C LEU A 147 -9.68 10.95 9.30
N GLY A 148 -9.83 10.39 10.48
CA GLY A 148 -10.36 11.14 11.63
C GLY A 148 -9.49 12.35 11.98
N ASP A 149 -10.11 13.30 12.68
CA ASP A 149 -9.39 14.50 13.17
C ASP A 149 -8.31 14.08 14.19
N PRO A 150 -7.03 14.41 13.97
CA PRO A 150 -5.97 14.06 14.91
C PRO A 150 -6.12 14.72 16.28
N ILE A 151 -6.80 15.87 16.37
CA ILE A 151 -7.07 16.54 17.65
C ILE A 151 -8.07 15.70 18.45
N ASP A 152 -9.18 15.28 17.85
CA ASP A 152 -10.16 14.42 18.48
C ASP A 152 -9.55 13.08 18.87
N TYR A 153 -8.78 12.46 17.95
CA TYR A 153 -8.09 11.19 18.19
C TYR A 153 -7.16 11.25 19.42
N ARG A 154 -6.34 12.31 19.52
CA ARG A 154 -5.41 12.51 20.64
C ARG A 154 -6.11 12.89 21.94
N SER A 155 -7.19 13.68 21.88
CA SER A 155 -7.93 14.12 23.07
C SER A 155 -8.63 12.97 23.81
N MET A 156 -8.95 11.90 23.11
CA MET A 156 -9.63 10.73 23.64
C MET A 156 -8.69 9.65 24.18
N VAL A 157 -7.36 9.81 24.07
CA VAL A 157 -6.39 8.82 24.59
C VAL A 157 -6.55 8.64 26.09
N ILE A 158 -6.66 7.39 26.54
CA ILE A 158 -6.67 7.04 27.96
C ILE A 158 -5.24 6.75 28.41
N SER A 159 -4.69 7.61 29.25
CA SER A 159 -3.38 7.42 29.87
C SER A 159 -3.57 6.88 31.30
N LEU A 160 -2.96 5.75 31.60
CA LEU A 160 -3.00 5.11 32.92
C LEU A 160 -1.59 4.96 33.47
N ARG A 161 -1.45 5.18 34.79
CA ARG A 161 -0.18 5.00 35.51
C ARG A 161 -0.41 4.18 36.77
N GLN A 162 0.57 3.38 37.15
CA GLN A 162 0.58 2.70 38.42
C GLN A 162 0.50 3.72 39.57
N GLY A 163 -0.31 3.46 40.59
CA GLY A 163 -0.59 4.37 41.70
C GLY A 163 -1.58 5.48 41.39
N MET A 164 -2.20 5.50 40.21
CA MET A 164 -3.19 6.49 39.81
C MET A 164 -4.55 6.16 40.46
N GLU A 165 -5.16 7.14 41.12
CA GLU A 165 -6.57 7.04 41.55
C GLU A 165 -7.49 7.12 40.35
N LYS A 166 -8.24 6.06 40.09
CA LYS A 166 -9.23 5.97 39.04
C LYS A 166 -10.21 4.84 39.31
N LYS A 167 -11.50 5.17 39.27
CA LYS A 167 -12.54 4.14 39.41
C LYS A 167 -12.51 3.20 38.22
N ARG A 168 -12.59 1.89 38.48
CA ARG A 168 -12.65 0.86 37.44
C ARG A 168 -13.77 1.14 36.42
N ASP A 169 -14.97 1.46 36.90
CA ASP A 169 -16.15 1.70 36.08
C ASP A 169 -15.98 2.92 35.16
N ASP A 170 -15.30 3.98 35.61
CA ASP A 170 -14.95 5.13 34.78
C ASP A 170 -13.99 4.73 33.64
N LEU A 171 -13.07 3.79 33.90
CA LEU A 171 -12.22 3.25 32.84
C LEU A 171 -13.05 2.46 31.82
N LEU A 172 -14.01 1.63 32.28
CA LEU A 172 -14.86 0.84 31.38
C LEU A 172 -15.71 1.73 30.48
N HIS A 173 -16.32 2.80 31.03
CA HIS A 173 -17.05 3.79 30.22
C HIS A 173 -16.17 4.44 29.17
N LYS A 174 -14.98 4.88 29.56
CA LYS A 174 -14.02 5.47 28.60
C LYS A 174 -13.56 4.51 27.53
N LEU A 175 -13.36 3.21 27.81
CA LEU A 175 -13.03 2.21 26.80
C LEU A 175 -14.16 2.05 25.77
N VAL A 176 -15.42 2.09 26.22
CA VAL A 176 -16.59 2.06 25.30
C VAL A 176 -16.64 3.34 24.46
N GLU A 177 -16.38 4.51 25.04
CA GLU A 177 -16.26 5.77 24.29
C GLU A 177 -15.16 5.70 23.21
N LEU A 178 -14.07 5.00 23.49
CA LEU A 178 -12.99 4.72 22.52
C LEU A 178 -13.35 3.66 21.48
N GLN A 179 -14.59 3.17 21.45
CA GLN A 179 -15.08 2.12 20.55
C GLN A 179 -14.46 0.72 20.79
N TYR A 180 -13.99 0.44 22.03
CA TYR A 180 -13.66 -0.92 22.44
C TYR A 180 -14.93 -1.68 22.83
N GLU A 181 -15.02 -2.93 22.38
CA GLU A 181 -16.13 -3.82 22.70
C GLU A 181 -15.82 -4.64 23.97
N ARG A 182 -16.78 -4.72 24.91
CA ARG A 182 -16.63 -5.65 26.03
C ARG A 182 -16.95 -7.07 25.59
N ASN A 183 -16.00 -7.98 25.81
CA ASN A 183 -16.21 -9.39 25.57
C ASN A 183 -15.43 -10.25 26.60
N ASP A 184 -16.17 -10.72 27.60
CA ASP A 184 -15.57 -11.48 28.72
C ASP A 184 -15.23 -12.93 28.35
N ILE A 185 -15.70 -13.42 27.16
CA ILE A 185 -15.48 -14.81 26.69
C ILE A 185 -14.28 -14.86 25.76
N SER A 186 -14.26 -14.04 24.73
CA SER A 186 -13.21 -14.03 23.68
C SER A 186 -12.55 -12.67 23.60
N LEU A 187 -11.32 -12.58 24.13
CA LEU A 187 -10.52 -11.36 24.08
C LEU A 187 -9.72 -11.34 22.78
N THR A 188 -10.18 -10.53 21.83
CA THR A 188 -9.53 -10.27 20.54
C THR A 188 -9.19 -8.78 20.42
N ARG A 189 -8.50 -8.38 19.38
CA ARG A 189 -8.17 -6.97 19.09
C ARG A 189 -9.42 -6.08 19.16
N ASN A 190 -9.27 -4.86 19.67
CA ASN A 190 -10.34 -3.88 19.90
C ASN A 190 -11.36 -4.28 20.99
N LYS A 191 -11.00 -5.22 21.87
CA LYS A 191 -11.88 -5.67 22.95
C LYS A 191 -11.23 -5.54 24.31
N PHE A 192 -12.06 -5.47 25.32
CA PHE A 192 -11.66 -5.59 26.70
C PHE A 192 -12.53 -6.60 27.45
N ARG A 193 -11.99 -7.17 28.52
CA ARG A 193 -12.75 -8.03 29.43
C ARG A 193 -12.50 -7.65 30.87
N VAL A 194 -13.46 -7.99 31.74
CA VAL A 194 -13.43 -7.66 33.15
C VAL A 194 -13.60 -8.92 33.98
N ARG A 195 -12.71 -9.12 34.95
CA ARG A 195 -12.79 -10.23 35.91
C ARG A 195 -12.47 -9.71 37.30
N GLY A 196 -13.53 -9.42 38.09
CA GLY A 196 -13.36 -8.79 39.41
C GLY A 196 -12.71 -7.42 39.30
N ASP A 197 -11.61 -7.21 39.96
CA ASP A 197 -10.84 -5.97 39.96
C ASP A 197 -9.76 -5.91 38.87
N VAL A 198 -9.83 -6.81 37.90
CA VAL A 198 -8.89 -6.89 36.79
C VAL A 198 -9.59 -6.53 35.49
N VAL A 199 -9.01 -5.58 34.76
CA VAL A 199 -9.42 -5.20 33.39
C VAL A 199 -8.30 -5.57 32.44
N GLU A 200 -8.62 -6.33 31.41
CA GLU A 200 -7.68 -6.68 30.36
C GLU A 200 -8.13 -6.04 29.04
N VAL A 201 -7.24 -5.28 28.42
CA VAL A 201 -7.51 -4.53 27.17
C VAL A 201 -6.58 -5.03 26.07
N TYR A 202 -7.15 -5.38 24.92
CA TYR A 202 -6.40 -5.73 23.71
C TYR A 202 -6.42 -4.53 22.74
N PRO A 203 -5.33 -3.72 22.69
CA PRO A 203 -5.33 -2.49 21.92
C PRO A 203 -5.48 -2.71 20.40
N ALA A 204 -6.04 -1.71 19.71
CA ALA A 204 -6.22 -1.68 18.26
C ALA A 204 -4.91 -1.85 17.47
N TYR A 205 -3.82 -1.31 18.00
CA TYR A 205 -2.48 -1.27 17.39
C TYR A 205 -1.61 -2.49 17.75
N SER A 206 -2.04 -3.31 18.72
CA SER A 206 -1.20 -4.40 19.22
C SER A 206 -1.37 -5.68 18.40
N GLU A 207 -0.26 -6.39 18.18
CA GLU A 207 -0.25 -7.69 17.48
C GLU A 207 -0.57 -8.84 18.43
N ASN A 208 0.19 -8.96 19.56
CA ASN A 208 0.12 -10.09 20.47
C ASN A 208 0.24 -9.67 21.94
N THR A 209 0.01 -8.39 22.25
CA THR A 209 0.13 -7.86 23.59
C THR A 209 -1.22 -7.35 24.08
N VAL A 210 -1.63 -7.83 25.25
CA VAL A 210 -2.78 -7.37 26.00
C VAL A 210 -2.25 -6.70 27.27
N PHE A 211 -2.87 -5.61 27.66
CA PHE A 211 -2.56 -4.94 28.94
C PHE A 211 -3.54 -5.38 29.99
N ARG A 212 -3.00 -5.86 31.11
CA ARG A 212 -3.75 -6.21 32.31
C ARG A 212 -3.59 -5.10 33.34
N ILE A 213 -4.70 -4.48 33.74
CA ILE A 213 -4.79 -3.44 34.75
C ILE A 213 -5.45 -4.04 36.00
N GLU A 214 -4.72 -4.10 37.09
CA GLU A 214 -5.15 -4.63 38.38
C GLU A 214 -5.48 -3.45 39.30
N PHE A 215 -6.69 -3.45 39.88
CA PHE A 215 -7.16 -2.42 40.77
C PHE A 215 -7.14 -2.90 42.23
N PHE A 216 -6.78 -2.00 43.13
CA PHE A 216 -7.00 -2.14 44.56
C PHE A 216 -7.91 -1.00 45.05
N GLY A 217 -9.21 -1.28 45.18
CA GLY A 217 -10.21 -0.24 45.34
C GLY A 217 -10.28 0.67 44.10
N ASP A 218 -10.10 1.97 44.32
CA ASP A 218 -10.10 2.99 43.26
C ASP A 218 -8.66 3.35 42.79
N GLU A 219 -7.65 2.58 43.15
CA GLU A 219 -6.26 2.79 42.76
C GLU A 219 -5.79 1.71 41.78
N ILE A 220 -4.99 2.09 40.79
CA ILE A 220 -4.32 1.15 39.86
C ILE A 220 -3.08 0.62 40.57
N ASP A 221 -3.17 -0.62 41.08
CA ASP A 221 -2.08 -1.28 41.78
C ASP A 221 -0.97 -1.72 40.83
N ARG A 222 -1.33 -2.31 39.68
CA ARG A 222 -0.36 -2.88 38.74
C ARG A 222 -0.84 -2.80 37.30
N ILE A 223 0.11 -2.57 36.40
CA ILE A 223 -0.10 -2.67 34.93
C ILE A 223 0.89 -3.69 34.38
N SER A 224 0.41 -4.71 33.68
CA SER A 224 1.23 -5.77 33.10
C SER A 224 0.96 -5.94 31.61
N GLU A 225 2.01 -6.07 30.83
CA GLU A 225 1.94 -6.58 29.45
C GLU A 225 1.88 -8.10 29.48
N ILE A 226 0.86 -8.68 28.87
CA ILE A 226 0.68 -10.12 28.79
C ILE A 226 0.58 -10.58 27.34
N HIS A 227 1.02 -11.78 27.07
CA HIS A 227 0.87 -12.37 25.73
C HIS A 227 -0.59 -12.77 25.51
N ALA A 228 -1.19 -12.31 24.39
CA ALA A 228 -2.62 -12.46 24.13
C ALA A 228 -3.11 -13.92 24.14
N LEU A 229 -2.31 -14.86 23.63
CA LEU A 229 -2.69 -16.28 23.54
C LEU A 229 -2.37 -17.07 24.82
N THR A 230 -1.16 -16.89 25.39
CA THR A 230 -0.70 -17.70 26.54
C THR A 230 -1.06 -17.10 27.89
N GLY A 231 -1.34 -15.79 27.95
CA GLY A 231 -1.55 -15.06 29.20
C GLY A 231 -0.27 -14.84 30.02
N GLU A 232 0.90 -15.19 29.48
CA GLU A 232 2.20 -15.01 30.13
C GLU A 232 2.53 -13.53 30.28
N VAL A 233 3.00 -13.13 31.46
CA VAL A 233 3.44 -11.77 31.74
C VAL A 233 4.79 -11.52 31.06
N LYS A 234 4.83 -10.62 30.09
CA LYS A 234 6.04 -10.19 29.39
C LYS A 234 6.82 -9.14 30.18
N ALA A 235 6.10 -8.16 30.70
CA ALA A 235 6.66 -7.04 31.46
C ALA A 235 5.65 -6.46 32.43
N VAL A 236 6.15 -5.77 33.47
CA VAL A 236 5.37 -4.88 34.31
C VAL A 236 5.76 -3.46 33.92
N VAL A 237 4.78 -2.64 33.58
CA VAL A 237 4.99 -1.28 33.10
C VAL A 237 4.38 -0.27 34.06
N SER A 238 5.00 0.88 34.16
CA SER A 238 4.51 1.97 35.02
C SER A 238 3.43 2.83 34.37
N HIS A 239 3.30 2.74 33.03
CA HIS A 239 2.41 3.57 32.23
C HIS A 239 1.92 2.81 31.00
N VAL A 240 0.67 3.07 30.59
CA VAL A 240 0.10 2.63 29.31
C VAL A 240 -0.84 3.72 28.76
N ALA A 241 -0.86 3.84 27.43
CA ALA A 241 -1.81 4.69 26.71
C ALA A 241 -2.69 3.83 25.80
N PHE A 242 -4.02 3.99 25.91
CA PHE A 242 -4.96 3.35 24.99
C PHE A 242 -5.48 4.37 24.00
N PHE A 243 -5.24 4.10 22.73
CA PHE A 243 -5.72 4.89 21.61
C PHE A 243 -7.09 4.38 21.14
N PRO A 244 -7.90 5.21 20.47
CA PRO A 244 -9.18 4.80 19.92
C PRO A 244 -9.10 3.56 19.03
N ALA A 245 -10.11 2.70 19.09
CA ALA A 245 -10.24 1.52 18.26
C ALA A 245 -10.71 1.83 16.82
N SER A 246 -11.04 3.07 16.53
CA SER A 246 -11.40 3.58 15.22
C SER A 246 -10.76 4.94 14.97
N HIS A 247 -10.34 5.20 13.72
CA HIS A 247 -9.88 6.54 13.33
C HIS A 247 -11.03 7.54 13.22
N TYR A 248 -12.25 7.08 12.98
CA TYR A 248 -13.46 7.91 12.92
C TYR A 248 -14.16 7.92 14.28
N ILE A 249 -13.53 8.57 15.25
CA ILE A 249 -14.09 8.72 16.58
C ILE A 249 -14.59 10.15 16.77
N ILE A 250 -15.74 10.29 17.43
CA ILE A 250 -16.38 11.57 17.63
C ILE A 250 -16.70 11.70 19.11
N PRO A 251 -16.20 12.74 19.79
CA PRO A 251 -16.60 13.04 21.15
C PRO A 251 -18.13 13.19 21.27
N GLN A 252 -18.72 12.60 22.30
CA GLN A 252 -20.17 12.59 22.49
C GLN A 252 -20.78 13.99 22.48
N GLU A 253 -20.04 14.98 22.97
CA GLU A 253 -20.44 16.40 22.98
C GLU A 253 -20.66 16.97 21.56
N LYS A 254 -19.90 16.48 20.56
CA LYS A 254 -20.04 16.90 19.16
C LYS A 254 -21.16 16.17 18.42
N MET A 255 -21.58 14.99 18.87
CA MET A 255 -22.55 14.14 18.15
C MET A 255 -23.91 14.81 18.03
N ALA A 256 -24.44 15.39 19.11
CA ALA A 256 -25.76 16.05 19.09
C ALA A 256 -25.79 17.24 18.09
N ALA A 257 -24.75 18.05 18.08
CA ALA A 257 -24.63 19.17 17.14
C ALA A 257 -24.47 18.70 15.70
N ALA A 258 -23.76 17.58 15.47
CA ALA A 258 -23.60 16.98 14.16
C ALA A 258 -24.91 16.42 13.61
N LEU A 259 -25.68 15.69 14.41
CA LEU A 259 -27.00 15.16 14.04
C LEU A 259 -27.96 16.28 13.62
N GLU A 260 -27.97 17.39 14.36
CA GLU A 260 -28.81 18.54 14.00
C GLU A 260 -28.40 19.17 12.65
N ARG A 261 -27.11 19.29 12.39
CA ARG A 261 -26.60 19.77 11.09
C ARG A 261 -26.96 18.82 9.94
N ILE A 262 -26.85 17.50 10.15
CA ILE A 262 -27.25 16.50 9.17
C ILE A 262 -28.76 16.61 8.87
N ARG A 263 -29.58 16.81 9.92
CA ARG A 263 -31.03 16.97 9.79
C ARG A 263 -31.38 18.20 8.93
N ILE A 264 -30.75 19.34 9.22
CA ILE A 264 -30.98 20.58 8.48
C ILE A 264 -30.59 20.39 7.01
N GLU A 265 -29.40 19.86 6.72
CA GLU A 265 -28.94 19.61 5.34
C GLU A 265 -29.89 18.64 4.61
N MET A 266 -30.37 17.61 5.28
CA MET A 266 -31.33 16.66 4.71
C MET A 266 -32.66 17.33 4.35
N GLU A 267 -33.20 18.16 5.24
CA GLU A 267 -34.47 18.87 5.02
C GLU A 267 -34.36 19.85 3.84
N GLU A 268 -33.25 20.58 3.74
CA GLU A 268 -32.97 21.49 2.62
C GLU A 268 -32.88 20.73 1.29
N VAL A 269 -32.12 19.65 1.24
CA VAL A 269 -31.95 18.84 0.02
C VAL A 269 -33.25 18.17 -0.37
N HIS A 270 -33.99 17.63 0.59
CA HIS A 270 -35.33 17.05 0.37
C HIS A 270 -36.30 18.09 -0.23
N ALA A 271 -36.37 19.29 0.34
CA ALA A 271 -37.23 20.37 -0.16
C ALA A 271 -36.84 20.79 -1.59
N ASN A 272 -35.55 20.85 -1.90
CA ASN A 272 -35.05 21.16 -3.24
C ASN A 272 -35.46 20.09 -4.25
N PHE A 273 -35.33 18.80 -3.95
CA PHE A 273 -35.77 17.72 -4.82
C PHE A 273 -37.30 17.77 -5.07
N ILE A 274 -38.09 18.05 -4.03
CA ILE A 274 -39.55 18.23 -4.20
C ILE A 274 -39.84 19.41 -5.13
N ALA A 275 -39.18 20.55 -4.96
CA ALA A 275 -39.37 21.74 -5.80
C ALA A 275 -38.97 21.49 -7.28
N GLU A 276 -37.98 20.64 -7.51
CA GLU A 276 -37.56 20.20 -8.84
C GLU A 276 -38.43 19.08 -9.44
N GLY A 277 -39.42 18.56 -8.69
CA GLY A 277 -40.25 17.43 -9.12
C GLY A 277 -39.57 16.07 -9.08
N LYS A 278 -38.42 15.95 -8.44
CA LYS A 278 -37.63 14.72 -8.27
C LYS A 278 -38.09 13.95 -7.02
N LEU A 279 -39.30 13.38 -7.11
CA LEU A 279 -39.94 12.74 -5.95
C LEU A 279 -39.23 11.48 -5.46
N LEU A 280 -38.60 10.72 -6.37
CA LEU A 280 -37.87 9.50 -6.03
C LEU A 280 -36.57 9.84 -5.28
N GLU A 281 -35.84 10.84 -5.74
CA GLU A 281 -34.63 11.34 -5.11
C GLU A 281 -34.92 11.92 -3.72
N ALA A 282 -36.02 12.68 -3.61
CA ALA A 282 -36.50 13.20 -2.33
C ALA A 282 -36.80 12.09 -1.33
N GLN A 283 -37.49 11.01 -1.75
CA GLN A 283 -37.78 9.88 -0.88
C GLN A 283 -36.51 9.12 -0.47
N ARG A 284 -35.59 8.88 -1.41
CA ARG A 284 -34.31 8.19 -1.17
C ARG A 284 -33.48 8.90 -0.10
N ILE A 285 -33.27 10.21 -0.27
CA ILE A 285 -32.43 10.96 0.65
C ILE A 285 -33.04 11.04 2.06
N LEU A 286 -34.35 11.26 2.15
CA LEU A 286 -35.06 11.29 3.42
C LEU A 286 -34.94 9.96 4.17
N GLN A 287 -35.29 8.86 3.51
CA GLN A 287 -35.29 7.53 4.12
C GLN A 287 -33.90 7.10 4.56
N ARG A 288 -32.90 7.29 3.69
CA ARG A 288 -31.51 6.89 3.97
C ARG A 288 -30.91 7.70 5.12
N THR A 289 -31.04 9.02 5.05
CA THR A 289 -30.41 9.90 6.05
C THR A 289 -31.09 9.73 7.42
N THR A 290 -32.42 9.57 7.47
CA THR A 290 -33.13 9.30 8.75
C THR A 290 -32.60 8.03 9.41
N TYR A 291 -32.48 6.94 8.63
CA TYR A 291 -31.94 5.68 9.14
C TYR A 291 -30.49 5.82 9.63
N ASP A 292 -29.62 6.50 8.86
CA ASP A 292 -28.23 6.72 9.25
C ASP A 292 -28.14 7.57 10.55
N MET A 293 -29.02 8.57 10.72
CA MET A 293 -29.09 9.39 11.93
C MET A 293 -29.53 8.58 13.16
N GLU A 294 -30.53 7.72 13.02
CA GLU A 294 -30.98 6.82 14.11
C GLU A 294 -29.83 5.91 14.56
N MET A 295 -29.11 5.31 13.62
CA MET A 295 -27.95 4.47 13.92
C MET A 295 -26.83 5.25 14.62
N LEU A 296 -26.53 6.48 14.18
CA LEU A 296 -25.54 7.35 14.82
C LEU A 296 -25.93 7.73 16.25
N GLN A 297 -27.22 7.96 16.48
CA GLN A 297 -27.73 8.32 17.81
C GLN A 297 -27.69 7.15 18.79
N GLU A 298 -28.09 5.95 18.35
CA GLU A 298 -28.24 4.77 19.23
C GLU A 298 -26.91 4.02 19.45
N ILE A 299 -26.07 3.93 18.43
CA ILE A 299 -24.86 3.08 18.43
C ILE A 299 -23.58 3.92 18.29
N GLY A 300 -23.69 5.19 17.87
CA GLY A 300 -22.55 6.04 17.54
C GLY A 300 -21.88 5.71 16.20
N PHE A 301 -22.49 4.85 15.40
CA PHE A 301 -21.94 4.40 14.11
C PHE A 301 -23.05 4.09 13.10
N CYS A 302 -22.81 4.37 11.82
CA CYS A 302 -23.66 3.91 10.71
C CYS A 302 -22.82 3.41 9.52
N LYS A 303 -23.41 2.56 8.65
CA LYS A 303 -22.74 2.12 7.43
C LYS A 303 -22.52 3.31 6.48
N GLY A 304 -21.26 3.64 6.18
CA GLY A 304 -20.91 4.81 5.38
C GLY A 304 -20.79 6.11 6.19
N ILE A 305 -20.50 6.00 7.48
CA ILE A 305 -20.26 7.14 8.40
C ILE A 305 -19.27 8.16 7.83
N GLU A 306 -18.32 7.71 7.01
CA GLU A 306 -17.33 8.56 6.35
C GLU A 306 -17.97 9.64 5.48
N ASN A 307 -19.19 9.42 4.92
CA ASN A 307 -19.90 10.41 4.11
C ASN A 307 -20.38 11.62 4.93
N TYR A 308 -20.45 11.47 6.24
CA TYR A 308 -20.79 12.53 7.19
C TYR A 308 -19.55 13.15 7.87
N SER A 309 -18.32 12.75 7.49
CA SER A 309 -17.07 13.12 8.16
C SER A 309 -16.88 14.63 8.34
N ARG A 310 -17.29 15.45 7.37
CA ARG A 310 -17.27 16.91 7.46
C ARG A 310 -18.14 17.42 8.60
N VAL A 311 -19.38 16.97 8.64
CA VAL A 311 -20.37 17.43 9.62
C VAL A 311 -20.00 16.93 11.02
N LEU A 312 -19.58 15.68 11.11
CA LEU A 312 -19.16 15.04 12.34
C LEU A 312 -17.92 15.70 12.97
N SER A 313 -16.97 16.13 12.16
CA SER A 313 -15.79 16.90 12.63
C SER A 313 -16.06 18.39 12.81
N GLY A 314 -17.26 18.88 12.50
CA GLY A 314 -17.62 20.29 12.65
C GLY A 314 -16.97 21.22 11.63
N ARG A 315 -16.43 20.69 10.53
CA ARG A 315 -15.77 21.47 9.48
C ARG A 315 -16.77 22.21 8.59
N GLU A 316 -16.30 23.31 7.99
CA GLU A 316 -17.09 24.08 7.01
C GLU A 316 -17.16 23.37 5.65
N PRO A 317 -18.22 23.60 4.86
CA PRO A 317 -18.31 23.06 3.49
C PRO A 317 -17.11 23.42 2.63
N GLY A 318 -16.58 22.43 1.90
CA GLY A 318 -15.43 22.59 1.00
C GLY A 318 -14.07 22.68 1.70
N SER A 319 -14.02 22.61 3.04
CA SER A 319 -12.75 22.61 3.77
C SER A 319 -11.89 21.38 3.48
N THR A 320 -10.58 21.55 3.63
CA THR A 320 -9.61 20.46 3.46
C THR A 320 -9.88 19.34 4.46
N PRO A 321 -10.03 18.09 4.05
CA PRO A 321 -10.21 16.96 4.96
C PRO A 321 -8.93 16.65 5.74
N CYS A 322 -9.07 16.19 6.98
CA CYS A 322 -7.95 15.64 7.73
C CYS A 322 -7.52 14.29 7.12
N THR A 323 -6.22 14.08 7.04
CA THR A 323 -5.58 12.91 6.44
C THR A 323 -4.45 12.41 7.33
N LEU A 324 -3.70 11.39 6.89
CA LEU A 324 -2.49 10.96 7.62
C LEU A 324 -1.47 12.09 7.77
N LEU A 325 -1.38 13.01 6.80
CA LEU A 325 -0.42 14.11 6.85
C LEU A 325 -0.66 15.03 8.06
N ASP A 326 -1.91 15.17 8.51
CA ASP A 326 -2.27 15.99 9.68
C ASP A 326 -1.88 15.36 11.02
N TYR A 327 -1.53 14.06 11.04
CA TYR A 327 -0.99 13.38 12.22
C TYR A 327 0.51 13.63 12.40
N PHE A 328 1.21 14.00 11.34
CA PHE A 328 2.63 14.36 11.41
C PHE A 328 2.84 15.73 12.07
N PRO A 329 3.99 15.95 12.72
CA PRO A 329 4.39 17.29 13.12
C PRO A 329 4.79 18.13 11.89
N ASP A 330 4.69 19.45 12.00
CA ASP A 330 4.92 20.40 10.89
C ASP A 330 6.31 20.28 10.23
N ASP A 331 7.30 19.77 10.96
CA ASP A 331 8.69 19.66 10.50
C ASP A 331 9.04 18.30 9.86
N PHE A 332 8.06 17.48 9.53
CA PHE A 332 8.31 16.16 8.93
C PHE A 332 8.98 16.24 7.56
N LEU A 333 9.70 15.18 7.20
CA LEU A 333 10.35 15.01 5.91
C LEU A 333 9.52 14.05 5.05
N LEU A 334 9.23 14.46 3.80
CA LEU A 334 8.55 13.64 2.82
C LEU A 334 9.55 13.07 1.80
N PHE A 335 9.58 11.76 1.65
CA PHE A 335 10.16 11.11 0.46
C PHE A 335 9.02 10.64 -0.45
N VAL A 336 9.10 10.97 -1.74
CA VAL A 336 8.17 10.46 -2.76
C VAL A 336 8.93 9.51 -3.65
N ASP A 337 8.75 8.21 -3.41
CA ASP A 337 9.42 7.19 -4.22
C ASP A 337 8.70 6.97 -5.55
N GLU A 338 9.48 6.69 -6.60
CA GLU A 338 9.03 6.67 -7.99
C GLU A 338 8.11 7.87 -8.30
N SER A 339 8.59 9.07 -7.98
CA SER A 339 7.82 10.31 -7.98
C SER A 339 7.15 10.61 -9.32
N HIS A 340 7.77 10.22 -10.44
CA HIS A 340 7.22 10.37 -11.80
C HIS A 340 5.90 9.59 -12.02
N VAL A 341 5.58 8.61 -11.17
CA VAL A 341 4.30 7.89 -11.14
C VAL A 341 3.44 8.35 -9.98
N THR A 342 4.04 8.50 -8.79
CA THR A 342 3.35 8.79 -7.54
C THR A 342 2.66 10.16 -7.56
N LEU A 343 3.34 11.21 -8.04
CA LEU A 343 2.76 12.57 -8.09
C LEU A 343 1.59 12.69 -9.07
N PRO A 344 1.67 12.17 -10.32
CA PRO A 344 0.51 12.11 -11.22
C PRO A 344 -0.67 11.31 -10.63
N GLN A 345 -0.42 10.24 -9.88
CA GLN A 345 -1.45 9.47 -9.21
C GLN A 345 -2.15 10.30 -8.13
N VAL A 346 -1.41 11.00 -7.26
CA VAL A 346 -1.98 11.94 -6.28
C VAL A 346 -2.87 12.97 -6.96
N ARG A 347 -2.42 13.53 -8.09
CA ARG A 347 -3.20 14.52 -8.87
C ARG A 347 -4.50 13.95 -9.44
N GLY A 348 -4.49 12.69 -9.87
CA GLY A 348 -5.65 12.03 -10.49
C GLY A 348 -6.76 11.61 -9.53
N MET A 349 -6.43 11.38 -8.24
CA MET A 349 -7.36 10.77 -7.28
C MET A 349 -8.61 11.61 -7.01
N TYR A 350 -8.46 12.92 -6.86
CA TYR A 350 -9.57 13.83 -6.54
C TYR A 350 -10.68 13.83 -7.59
N GLY A 351 -10.31 13.95 -8.88
CA GLY A 351 -11.28 14.06 -9.97
C GLY A 351 -12.17 12.82 -10.12
N GLY A 352 -11.59 11.63 -9.96
CA GLY A 352 -12.34 10.38 -10.04
C GLY A 352 -13.34 10.21 -8.90
N ASP A 353 -12.95 10.55 -7.67
CA ASP A 353 -13.83 10.48 -6.50
C ASP A 353 -14.99 11.48 -6.61
N TYR A 354 -14.71 12.71 -7.02
CA TYR A 354 -15.72 13.74 -7.22
C TYR A 354 -16.79 13.34 -8.26
N ALA A 355 -16.36 12.84 -9.42
CA ALA A 355 -17.27 12.43 -10.50
C ALA A 355 -18.23 11.31 -10.03
N ARG A 356 -17.71 10.32 -9.28
CA ARG A 356 -18.51 9.24 -8.70
C ARG A 356 -19.54 9.76 -7.69
N LYS A 357 -19.14 10.62 -6.77
CA LYS A 357 -20.03 11.20 -5.75
C LYS A 357 -21.08 12.12 -6.32
N LYS A 358 -20.76 12.81 -7.42
CA LYS A 358 -21.73 13.66 -8.10
C LYS A 358 -22.98 12.89 -8.48
N SER A 359 -22.86 11.70 -9.05
CA SER A 359 -24.01 10.85 -9.35
C SER A 359 -24.79 10.44 -8.10
N LEU A 360 -24.11 10.13 -7.01
CA LEU A 360 -24.79 9.73 -5.76
C LEU A 360 -25.59 10.88 -5.13
N VAL A 361 -25.07 12.09 -5.17
CA VAL A 361 -25.73 13.30 -4.65
C VAL A 361 -26.88 13.74 -5.58
N ASP A 362 -26.62 13.85 -6.88
CA ASP A 362 -27.62 14.30 -7.86
C ASP A 362 -28.87 13.42 -7.92
N TYR A 363 -28.75 12.13 -7.55
CA TYR A 363 -29.84 11.13 -7.54
C TYR A 363 -30.33 10.73 -6.14
N GLY A 364 -30.00 11.51 -5.10
CA GLY A 364 -30.57 11.40 -3.76
C GLY A 364 -30.05 10.21 -2.93
N PHE A 365 -28.90 9.62 -3.26
CA PHE A 365 -28.30 8.55 -2.45
C PHE A 365 -27.43 9.07 -1.32
N ARG A 366 -26.86 10.28 -1.46
CA ARG A 366 -26.02 10.93 -0.45
C ARG A 366 -26.29 12.42 -0.37
N LEU A 367 -26.03 13.00 0.82
CA LEU A 367 -26.08 14.44 1.03
C LEU A 367 -24.88 15.14 0.37
N PRO A 368 -24.96 16.44 0.04
CA PRO A 368 -23.83 17.23 -0.46
C PRO A 368 -22.59 17.17 0.43
N SER A 369 -22.75 17.04 1.76
CA SER A 369 -21.65 16.85 2.71
C SER A 369 -20.73 15.66 2.36
N ALA A 370 -21.23 14.67 1.62
CA ALA A 370 -20.44 13.53 1.15
C ALA A 370 -19.30 13.93 0.20
N TYR A 371 -19.42 15.08 -0.50
CA TYR A 371 -18.33 15.59 -1.35
C TYR A 371 -17.05 15.86 -0.55
N ASP A 372 -17.17 16.23 0.73
CA ASP A 372 -16.05 16.60 1.59
C ASP A 372 -15.36 15.39 2.27
N ASN A 373 -15.89 14.18 2.07
CA ASN A 373 -15.18 12.92 2.33
C ASN A 373 -14.40 12.52 1.08
N ARG A 374 -13.26 13.09 0.86
CA ARG A 374 -12.51 13.02 -0.40
C ARG A 374 -11.01 12.93 -0.17
N PRO A 375 -10.23 12.46 -1.13
CA PRO A 375 -8.79 12.68 -1.07
C PRO A 375 -8.47 14.17 -1.16
N LEU A 376 -7.29 14.55 -0.69
CA LEU A 376 -6.73 15.86 -0.94
C LEU A 376 -6.66 16.11 -2.46
N ASN A 377 -6.95 17.32 -2.89
CA ASN A 377 -6.53 17.75 -4.21
C ASN A 377 -5.01 18.00 -4.22
N PHE A 378 -4.43 18.17 -5.40
CA PHE A 378 -2.98 18.28 -5.52
C PHE A 378 -2.40 19.50 -4.80
N ASP A 379 -3.09 20.64 -4.81
CA ASP A 379 -2.63 21.88 -4.17
C ASP A 379 -2.72 21.77 -2.64
N GLU A 380 -3.76 21.13 -2.12
CA GLU A 380 -3.90 20.82 -0.69
C GLU A 380 -2.78 19.87 -0.24
N PHE A 381 -2.56 18.76 -0.96
CA PHE A 381 -1.45 17.85 -0.69
C PHE A 381 -0.10 18.59 -0.70
N TYR A 382 0.12 19.43 -1.71
CA TYR A 382 1.34 20.20 -1.84
C TYR A 382 1.52 21.26 -0.75
N GLY A 383 0.40 21.76 -0.21
CA GLY A 383 0.38 22.69 0.93
C GLY A 383 0.85 22.06 2.24
N HIS A 384 0.65 20.76 2.45
CA HIS A 384 1.14 20.03 3.63
C HIS A 384 2.65 19.77 3.60
N ILE A 385 3.30 19.89 2.43
CA ILE A 385 4.72 19.61 2.29
C ILE A 385 5.56 20.73 2.89
N ASN A 386 6.31 20.43 3.93
CA ASN A 386 7.35 21.31 4.48
C ASN A 386 8.65 21.13 3.68
N GLN A 387 9.22 19.91 3.68
CA GLN A 387 10.37 19.56 2.88
C GLN A 387 10.16 18.20 2.22
N ALA A 388 10.51 18.09 0.94
CA ALA A 388 10.38 16.84 0.18
C ALA A 388 11.66 16.49 -0.59
N VAL A 389 11.89 15.19 -0.70
CA VAL A 389 12.87 14.60 -1.61
C VAL A 389 12.10 13.70 -2.59
N PHE A 390 12.08 14.07 -3.85
CA PHE A 390 11.55 13.27 -4.93
C PHE A 390 12.60 12.24 -5.37
N VAL A 391 12.22 10.97 -5.40
CA VAL A 391 13.14 9.88 -5.72
C VAL A 391 12.66 9.22 -7.01
N SER A 392 13.49 9.23 -8.05
CA SER A 392 13.15 8.65 -9.35
C SER A 392 14.38 8.36 -10.19
N ALA A 393 14.30 7.34 -11.03
CA ALA A 393 15.29 7.11 -12.11
C ALA A 393 15.00 7.99 -13.35
N THR A 394 13.79 8.51 -13.45
CA THR A 394 13.26 9.29 -14.58
C THR A 394 12.33 10.40 -14.06
N PRO A 395 12.86 11.41 -13.33
CA PRO A 395 12.03 12.48 -12.77
C PRO A 395 11.29 13.25 -13.89
N GLY A 396 10.04 13.61 -13.62
CA GLY A 396 9.19 14.37 -14.54
C GLY A 396 9.49 15.87 -14.53
N GLU A 397 8.74 16.64 -15.33
CA GLU A 397 8.90 18.09 -15.43
C GLU A 397 8.57 18.83 -14.11
N LEU A 398 7.63 18.30 -13.32
CA LEU A 398 7.29 18.89 -12.04
C LEU A 398 8.49 18.83 -11.08
N GLU A 399 9.10 17.67 -10.94
CA GLU A 399 10.25 17.44 -10.07
C GLU A 399 11.44 18.30 -10.52
N LYS A 400 11.72 18.32 -11.83
CA LYS A 400 12.83 19.11 -12.39
C LYS A 400 12.63 20.61 -12.20
N SER A 401 11.40 21.10 -12.37
CA SER A 401 11.10 22.54 -12.28
C SER A 401 11.00 23.06 -10.85
N LYS A 402 10.62 22.20 -9.88
CA LYS A 402 10.40 22.59 -8.50
C LYS A 402 11.61 22.37 -7.60
N SER A 403 12.50 21.44 -7.94
CA SER A 403 13.63 21.09 -7.10
C SER A 403 14.70 22.18 -7.08
N ALA A 404 15.12 22.56 -5.89
CA ALA A 404 16.24 23.47 -5.69
C ALA A 404 17.57 22.86 -6.18
N GLN A 405 17.66 21.52 -6.16
CA GLN A 405 18.78 20.77 -6.73
C GLN A 405 18.33 19.38 -7.20
N ILE A 406 19.03 18.86 -8.20
CA ILE A 406 18.89 17.47 -8.67
C ILE A 406 20.21 16.77 -8.35
N VAL A 407 20.14 15.75 -7.50
CA VAL A 407 21.29 14.97 -7.06
C VAL A 407 21.31 13.66 -7.84
N GLU A 408 22.38 13.41 -8.59
CA GLU A 408 22.50 12.17 -9.37
C GLU A 408 23.12 11.04 -8.54
N GLN A 409 22.60 9.82 -8.73
CA GLN A 409 23.14 8.59 -8.17
C GLN A 409 23.10 7.50 -9.24
N VAL A 410 24.15 7.46 -10.06
CA VAL A 410 24.26 6.59 -11.24
C VAL A 410 25.00 5.30 -10.92
N ILE A 411 25.98 5.34 -10.03
CA ILE A 411 26.84 4.20 -9.71
C ILE A 411 26.06 3.14 -8.92
N ARG A 412 26.07 1.91 -9.44
CA ARG A 412 25.61 0.70 -8.73
C ARG A 412 26.77 0.10 -7.95
N PRO A 413 26.63 -0.11 -6.63
CA PRO A 413 27.67 -0.76 -5.82
C PRO A 413 28.11 -2.13 -6.31
N THR A 414 27.21 -2.84 -7.01
CA THR A 414 27.46 -4.17 -7.61
C THR A 414 28.32 -4.14 -8.87
N GLY A 415 28.62 -2.98 -9.40
CA GLY A 415 29.34 -2.80 -10.67
C GLY A 415 28.51 -3.09 -11.92
N LEU A 416 27.23 -3.46 -11.79
CA LEU A 416 26.37 -3.81 -12.93
C LEU A 416 26.18 -2.60 -13.86
N LEU A 417 26.47 -2.84 -15.15
CA LEU A 417 26.30 -1.84 -16.21
C LEU A 417 24.83 -1.75 -16.63
N ASP A 418 24.42 -0.62 -17.18
CA ASP A 418 23.18 -0.57 -17.95
C ASP A 418 23.28 -1.52 -19.15
N PRO A 419 22.17 -2.18 -19.55
CA PRO A 419 22.22 -3.20 -20.60
C PRO A 419 22.63 -2.61 -21.95
N LEU A 420 23.20 -3.45 -22.81
CA LEU A 420 23.38 -3.10 -24.20
C LEU A 420 22.02 -3.06 -24.89
N VAL A 421 21.77 -2.00 -25.64
CA VAL A 421 20.52 -1.84 -26.40
C VAL A 421 20.83 -1.93 -27.89
N SER A 422 20.17 -2.85 -28.56
CA SER A 422 20.24 -2.99 -30.03
C SER A 422 18.89 -2.63 -30.66
N VAL A 423 18.93 -1.97 -31.82
CA VAL A 423 17.73 -1.68 -32.61
C VAL A 423 17.76 -2.63 -33.81
N ARG A 424 16.69 -3.40 -34.02
CA ARG A 424 16.55 -4.37 -35.10
C ARG A 424 15.27 -4.06 -35.90
N PRO A 425 15.21 -4.44 -37.20
CA PRO A 425 14.05 -4.18 -38.05
C PRO A 425 12.80 -4.91 -37.54
N VAL A 426 11.62 -4.37 -37.86
CA VAL A 426 10.33 -4.99 -37.53
C VAL A 426 10.06 -6.20 -38.39
N GLU A 427 10.54 -6.19 -39.66
CA GLU A 427 10.42 -7.33 -40.55
C GLU A 427 11.22 -8.53 -40.00
N GLY A 428 10.56 -9.67 -39.80
CA GLY A 428 11.16 -10.86 -39.19
C GLY A 428 11.34 -10.82 -37.68
N GLN A 429 10.80 -9.83 -37.00
CA GLN A 429 10.98 -9.63 -35.53
C GLN A 429 10.58 -10.85 -34.68
N ILE A 430 9.57 -11.62 -35.12
CA ILE A 430 9.10 -12.78 -34.34
C ILE A 430 10.05 -13.94 -34.45
N ASP A 431 10.60 -14.20 -35.65
CA ASP A 431 11.58 -15.28 -35.88
C ASP A 431 12.91 -14.96 -35.15
N ASP A 432 13.35 -13.69 -35.20
CA ASP A 432 14.53 -13.22 -34.48
C ASP A 432 14.32 -13.31 -32.95
N LEU A 433 13.15 -12.92 -32.45
CA LEU A 433 12.80 -13.05 -31.05
C LEU A 433 12.78 -14.51 -30.59
N MET A 434 12.26 -15.43 -31.41
CA MET A 434 12.23 -16.84 -31.05
C MET A 434 13.63 -17.43 -30.93
N GLU A 435 14.57 -17.07 -31.83
CA GLU A 435 15.95 -17.50 -31.72
C GLU A 435 16.64 -16.94 -30.46
N GLU A 436 16.41 -15.68 -30.14
CA GLU A 436 16.92 -15.04 -28.89
C GLU A 436 16.34 -15.72 -27.64
N ILE A 437 15.04 -16.05 -27.63
CA ILE A 437 14.41 -16.81 -26.55
C ILE A 437 15.08 -18.18 -26.39
N ARG A 438 15.29 -18.90 -27.49
CA ARG A 438 15.96 -20.22 -27.48
C ARG A 438 17.35 -20.14 -26.85
N LEU A 439 18.16 -19.15 -27.28
CA LEU A 439 19.52 -18.94 -26.75
C LEU A 439 19.53 -18.62 -25.23
N ARG A 440 18.55 -17.88 -24.74
CA ARG A 440 18.43 -17.55 -23.29
C ARG A 440 17.91 -18.74 -22.48
N THR A 441 16.93 -19.47 -23.01
CA THR A 441 16.37 -20.66 -22.37
C THR A 441 17.42 -21.76 -22.19
N GLU A 442 18.31 -21.96 -23.18
CA GLU A 442 19.44 -22.89 -23.07
C GLU A 442 20.43 -22.54 -21.93
N ARG A 443 20.45 -21.27 -21.49
CA ARG A 443 21.26 -20.77 -20.37
C ARG A 443 20.49 -20.68 -19.06
N GLU A 444 19.24 -21.17 -19.03
CA GLU A 444 18.33 -21.05 -17.89
C GLU A 444 18.03 -19.58 -17.48
N GLU A 445 18.12 -18.67 -18.46
CA GLU A 445 17.81 -17.24 -18.29
C GLU A 445 16.35 -16.95 -18.63
N ARG A 446 15.83 -15.78 -18.23
CA ARG A 446 14.45 -15.37 -18.45
C ARG A 446 14.35 -14.19 -19.41
N VAL A 447 13.24 -14.14 -20.14
CA VAL A 447 12.98 -13.14 -21.18
C VAL A 447 11.68 -12.38 -20.86
N LEU A 448 11.72 -11.06 -20.99
CA LEU A 448 10.55 -10.19 -20.92
C LEU A 448 10.26 -9.62 -22.31
N VAL A 449 8.99 -9.68 -22.73
CA VAL A 449 8.56 -9.14 -24.03
C VAL A 449 7.45 -8.12 -23.82
N THR A 450 7.64 -6.90 -24.32
CA THR A 450 6.62 -5.85 -24.22
C THR A 450 5.95 -5.59 -25.56
N THR A 451 4.60 -5.57 -25.54
CA THR A 451 3.75 -5.29 -26.70
C THR A 451 2.96 -3.98 -26.49
N LEU A 452 2.25 -3.51 -27.51
CA LEU A 452 1.44 -2.29 -27.44
C LEU A 452 0.00 -2.53 -27.00
N THR A 453 -0.55 -3.71 -27.30
CA THR A 453 -1.97 -3.99 -27.03
C THR A 453 -2.15 -5.36 -26.38
N LYS A 454 -3.27 -5.53 -25.66
CA LYS A 454 -3.67 -6.78 -25.03
C LYS A 454 -3.75 -7.91 -26.08
N LYS A 455 -4.39 -7.62 -27.21
CA LYS A 455 -4.54 -8.59 -28.29
C LYS A 455 -3.18 -9.08 -28.83
N MET A 456 -2.23 -8.15 -29.05
CA MET A 456 -0.86 -8.54 -29.47
C MET A 456 -0.17 -9.44 -28.44
N ALA A 457 -0.35 -9.15 -27.13
CA ALA A 457 0.23 -9.99 -26.09
C ALA A 457 -0.38 -11.39 -26.06
N GLU A 458 -1.71 -11.48 -26.20
CA GLU A 458 -2.44 -12.75 -26.28
C GLU A 458 -2.05 -13.57 -27.52
N ASP A 459 -2.07 -12.94 -28.70
CA ASP A 459 -1.72 -13.57 -29.97
C ASP A 459 -0.25 -14.06 -29.95
N LEU A 460 0.68 -13.26 -29.47
CA LEU A 460 2.09 -13.63 -29.34
C LEU A 460 2.28 -14.76 -28.34
N THR A 461 1.61 -14.74 -27.20
CA THR A 461 1.70 -15.82 -26.21
C THR A 461 1.20 -17.14 -26.80
N ALA A 462 0.05 -17.14 -27.48
CA ALA A 462 -0.48 -18.32 -28.13
C ALA A 462 0.46 -18.84 -29.22
N TYR A 463 1.09 -17.96 -29.99
CA TYR A 463 2.04 -18.32 -31.00
C TYR A 463 3.29 -19.00 -30.42
N LEU A 464 3.90 -18.40 -29.39
CA LEU A 464 5.08 -18.93 -28.70
C LEU A 464 4.79 -20.28 -28.04
N ASP A 465 3.63 -20.40 -27.35
CA ASP A 465 3.20 -21.67 -26.73
C ASP A 465 3.03 -22.80 -27.76
N THR A 466 2.42 -22.50 -28.90
CA THR A 466 2.27 -23.46 -30.02
C THR A 466 3.63 -23.96 -30.56
N HIS A 467 4.69 -23.15 -30.43
CA HIS A 467 6.05 -23.50 -30.82
C HIS A 467 6.89 -24.09 -29.68
N GLY A 468 6.25 -24.45 -28.56
CA GLY A 468 6.88 -25.15 -27.45
C GLY A 468 7.68 -24.26 -26.49
N VAL A 469 7.50 -22.92 -26.53
CA VAL A 469 8.09 -22.00 -25.57
C VAL A 469 7.23 -21.97 -24.32
N ARG A 470 7.85 -22.14 -23.16
CA ARG A 470 7.18 -21.98 -21.86
C ARG A 470 6.94 -20.50 -21.59
N VAL A 471 5.74 -20.02 -21.89
CA VAL A 471 5.37 -18.60 -21.87
C VAL A 471 4.11 -18.34 -21.07
N ARG A 472 4.07 -17.21 -20.38
CA ARG A 472 2.84 -16.63 -19.81
C ARG A 472 2.68 -15.19 -20.25
N TYR A 473 1.43 -14.68 -20.23
CA TYR A 473 1.20 -13.26 -20.41
C TYR A 473 0.58 -12.64 -19.17
N MET A 474 0.81 -11.34 -19.00
CA MET A 474 0.28 -10.58 -17.88
C MET A 474 -0.40 -9.30 -18.38
N HIS A 475 -1.61 -9.02 -17.88
CA HIS A 475 -2.38 -7.80 -18.20
C HIS A 475 -2.85 -7.09 -16.92
N HIS A 476 -3.50 -5.93 -17.09
CA HIS A 476 -3.91 -5.09 -15.98
C HIS A 476 -5.06 -5.65 -15.13
N ASP A 477 -5.86 -6.57 -15.70
CA ASP A 477 -7.01 -7.18 -15.00
C ASP A 477 -6.62 -8.33 -14.05
N ILE A 478 -5.35 -8.76 -14.08
CA ILE A 478 -4.83 -9.80 -13.18
C ILE A 478 -4.72 -9.21 -11.77
N ASP A 479 -5.26 -9.91 -10.77
CA ASP A 479 -5.21 -9.47 -9.40
C ASP A 479 -3.77 -9.44 -8.84
N THR A 480 -3.59 -8.76 -7.71
CA THR A 480 -2.25 -8.57 -7.13
C THR A 480 -1.62 -9.90 -6.71
N MET A 481 -2.39 -10.84 -6.19
CA MET A 481 -1.89 -12.12 -5.72
C MET A 481 -1.46 -13.01 -6.89
N GLU A 482 -2.27 -13.09 -7.93
CA GLU A 482 -1.95 -13.83 -9.15
C GLU A 482 -0.73 -13.24 -9.85
N ARG A 483 -0.62 -11.90 -9.91
CA ARG A 483 0.56 -11.22 -10.44
C ARG A 483 1.83 -11.59 -9.68
N MET A 484 1.79 -11.64 -8.35
CA MET A 484 2.92 -12.06 -7.52
C MET A 484 3.30 -13.51 -7.77
N GLN A 485 2.30 -14.39 -7.95
CA GLN A 485 2.53 -15.79 -8.27
C GLN A 485 3.21 -15.95 -9.66
N ILE A 486 2.74 -15.23 -10.69
CA ILE A 486 3.37 -15.25 -12.02
C ILE A 486 4.84 -14.83 -11.95
N ILE A 487 5.14 -13.77 -11.20
CA ILE A 487 6.53 -13.30 -11.04
C ILE A 487 7.40 -14.34 -10.31
N ARG A 488 6.87 -14.94 -9.27
CA ARG A 488 7.53 -16.01 -8.53
C ARG A 488 7.82 -17.22 -9.42
N ASP A 489 6.81 -17.65 -10.19
CA ASP A 489 6.94 -18.79 -11.10
C ASP A 489 7.99 -18.52 -12.21
N LEU A 490 8.05 -17.29 -12.73
CA LEU A 490 9.11 -16.87 -13.66
C LEU A 490 10.50 -17.00 -13.03
N ARG A 491 10.66 -16.51 -11.81
CA ARG A 491 11.93 -16.59 -11.06
C ARG A 491 12.34 -18.03 -10.76
N LEU A 492 11.39 -18.89 -10.42
CA LEU A 492 11.61 -20.31 -10.16
C LEU A 492 11.87 -21.14 -11.44
N GLY A 493 11.59 -20.56 -12.62
CA GLY A 493 11.79 -21.25 -13.89
C GLY A 493 10.67 -22.20 -14.30
N GLU A 494 9.49 -22.04 -13.74
CA GLU A 494 8.30 -22.75 -14.17
C GLU A 494 7.95 -22.41 -15.63
N PHE A 495 8.31 -21.19 -16.07
CA PHE A 495 8.27 -20.74 -17.45
C PHE A 495 9.41 -19.76 -17.74
N ASP A 496 9.71 -19.49 -19.02
CA ASP A 496 10.91 -18.76 -19.43
C ASP A 496 10.62 -17.35 -19.95
N VAL A 497 9.44 -17.15 -20.53
CA VAL A 497 9.06 -15.91 -21.20
C VAL A 497 7.82 -15.31 -20.59
N LEU A 498 7.89 -14.03 -20.22
CA LEU A 498 6.74 -13.26 -19.78
C LEU A 498 6.42 -12.17 -20.82
N VAL A 499 5.21 -12.22 -21.38
CA VAL A 499 4.71 -11.24 -22.35
C VAL A 499 3.72 -10.30 -21.70
N GLY A 500 3.74 -9.01 -22.06
CA GLY A 500 2.70 -8.08 -21.62
C GLY A 500 2.85 -6.67 -22.17
N ILE A 501 1.86 -5.83 -21.89
CA ILE A 501 1.77 -4.46 -22.42
C ILE A 501 2.63 -3.51 -21.60
N ASN A 502 2.47 -3.53 -20.32
CA ASN A 502 3.04 -2.58 -19.36
C ASN A 502 3.55 -3.31 -18.12
N LEU A 503 4.18 -4.47 -18.38
CA LEU A 503 4.58 -5.43 -17.36
C LEU A 503 5.42 -4.83 -16.24
N LEU A 504 6.03 -3.67 -16.51
CA LEU A 504 7.34 -3.42 -15.92
C LEU A 504 7.46 -2.02 -15.33
N ARG A 505 6.35 -1.31 -15.19
CA ARG A 505 6.41 0.05 -14.64
C ARG A 505 6.93 0.09 -13.22
N GLU A 506 6.74 -1.01 -12.40
CA GLU A 506 6.84 -0.78 -10.95
C GLU A 506 7.35 -2.01 -10.20
N GLY A 507 8.48 -1.84 -9.51
CA GLY A 507 8.87 -2.68 -8.37
C GLY A 507 9.30 -4.13 -8.64
N LEU A 508 9.43 -4.57 -9.91
CA LEU A 508 9.88 -5.92 -10.21
C LEU A 508 11.41 -6.02 -10.14
N ASP A 509 11.88 -6.80 -9.20
CA ASP A 509 13.28 -7.17 -9.03
C ASP A 509 13.48 -8.61 -9.48
N ILE A 510 13.80 -8.80 -10.78
CA ILE A 510 13.97 -10.12 -11.39
C ILE A 510 15.39 -10.22 -11.97
N PRO A 511 16.38 -10.57 -11.16
CA PRO A 511 17.78 -10.66 -11.63
C PRO A 511 18.02 -11.78 -12.64
N GLU A 512 17.10 -12.71 -12.76
CA GLU A 512 17.16 -13.84 -13.71
C GLU A 512 16.87 -13.39 -15.16
N VAL A 513 16.33 -12.18 -15.36
CA VAL A 513 16.04 -11.64 -16.70
C VAL A 513 17.33 -11.13 -17.35
N SER A 514 17.70 -11.76 -18.44
CA SER A 514 18.85 -11.37 -19.27
C SER A 514 18.47 -10.69 -20.58
N LEU A 515 17.21 -10.84 -21.04
CA LEU A 515 16.72 -10.17 -22.24
C LEU A 515 15.40 -9.46 -22.01
N VAL A 516 15.34 -8.23 -22.49
CA VAL A 516 14.09 -7.47 -22.63
C VAL A 516 13.87 -7.14 -24.10
N ALA A 517 12.79 -7.64 -24.69
CA ALA A 517 12.41 -7.35 -26.07
C ALA A 517 11.25 -6.35 -26.10
N ILE A 518 11.41 -5.28 -26.87
CA ILE A 518 10.42 -4.21 -27.04
C ILE A 518 9.94 -4.24 -28.49
N LEU A 519 8.74 -4.79 -28.70
CA LEU A 519 8.14 -4.84 -30.04
C LEU A 519 7.54 -3.47 -30.41
N ASP A 520 7.58 -3.13 -31.69
CA ASP A 520 7.06 -1.87 -32.22
C ASP A 520 7.55 -0.65 -31.41
N ALA A 521 8.84 -0.54 -31.17
CA ALA A 521 9.45 0.51 -30.36
C ALA A 521 9.33 1.90 -30.98
N ASP A 522 9.13 1.99 -32.31
CA ASP A 522 8.95 3.21 -33.08
C ASP A 522 7.51 3.76 -33.08
N LYS A 523 6.55 3.06 -32.48
CA LYS A 523 5.18 3.54 -32.38
C LYS A 523 5.06 4.51 -31.19
N GLU A 524 5.36 5.79 -31.43
CA GLU A 524 5.34 6.82 -30.40
C GLU A 524 4.01 6.85 -29.66
N GLY A 525 4.09 7.07 -28.35
CA GLY A 525 2.96 7.14 -27.44
C GLY A 525 3.40 6.93 -25.99
N PHE A 526 2.44 6.89 -25.09
CA PHE A 526 2.69 6.78 -23.66
C PHE A 526 3.55 5.55 -23.28
N LEU A 527 3.35 4.41 -23.96
CA LEU A 527 4.10 3.16 -23.71
C LEU A 527 5.50 3.13 -24.35
N ARG A 528 5.80 4.09 -25.20
CA ARG A 528 7.09 4.22 -25.91
C ARG A 528 7.70 5.61 -25.73
N SER A 529 7.27 6.34 -24.69
CA SER A 529 7.93 7.58 -24.26
C SER A 529 9.35 7.30 -23.73
N GLU A 530 10.21 8.30 -23.75
CA GLU A 530 11.57 8.24 -23.17
C GLU A 530 11.56 7.59 -21.78
N THR A 531 10.71 8.08 -20.87
CA THR A 531 10.56 7.54 -19.51
C THR A 531 10.20 6.05 -19.50
N SER A 532 9.22 5.65 -20.33
CA SER A 532 8.78 4.26 -20.41
C SER A 532 9.87 3.34 -20.96
N LEU A 533 10.61 3.80 -21.96
CA LEU A 533 11.73 3.05 -22.55
C LEU A 533 12.86 2.88 -21.52
N ILE A 534 13.30 3.95 -20.85
CA ILE A 534 14.37 3.89 -19.83
C ILE A 534 13.95 2.93 -18.68
N GLN A 535 12.72 2.97 -18.23
CA GLN A 535 12.21 2.09 -17.19
C GLN A 535 12.21 0.62 -17.63
N THR A 536 11.83 0.37 -18.87
CA THR A 536 11.80 -0.98 -19.46
C THR A 536 13.22 -1.52 -19.65
N ILE A 537 14.13 -0.72 -20.19
CA ILE A 537 15.56 -1.04 -20.33
C ILE A 537 16.18 -1.40 -18.97
N GLY A 538 15.86 -0.63 -17.95
CA GLY A 538 16.36 -0.83 -16.59
C GLY A 538 15.99 -2.18 -15.95
N ARG A 539 15.06 -2.96 -16.53
CA ARG A 539 14.71 -4.30 -16.05
C ARG A 539 15.78 -5.33 -16.33
N ALA A 540 16.53 -5.19 -17.41
CA ALA A 540 17.69 -6.04 -17.70
C ALA A 540 18.96 -5.60 -16.95
N ALA A 541 18.99 -4.45 -16.30
CA ALA A 541 20.18 -3.88 -15.64
C ALA A 541 20.62 -4.61 -14.35
N ARG A 542 19.93 -5.66 -13.94
CA ARG A 542 20.26 -6.49 -12.75
C ARG A 542 20.99 -7.78 -13.08
N ASN A 543 21.10 -8.07 -14.36
CA ASN A 543 21.86 -9.20 -14.89
C ASN A 543 23.14 -8.71 -15.54
N ALA A 544 24.27 -9.33 -15.25
CA ALA A 544 25.56 -8.96 -15.85
C ALA A 544 25.60 -9.19 -17.37
N ALA A 545 24.78 -10.13 -17.88
CA ALA A 545 24.57 -10.41 -19.29
C ALA A 545 23.30 -9.74 -19.85
N GLY A 546 22.79 -8.68 -19.17
CA GLY A 546 21.55 -8.01 -19.55
C GLY A 546 21.64 -7.32 -20.91
N GLU A 547 20.68 -7.62 -21.79
CA GLU A 547 20.55 -7.04 -23.12
C GLU A 547 19.10 -6.58 -23.37
N VAL A 548 18.95 -5.60 -24.25
CA VAL A 548 17.65 -5.10 -24.71
C VAL A 548 17.62 -5.05 -26.23
N ILE A 549 16.55 -5.55 -26.81
CA ILE A 549 16.30 -5.45 -28.24
C ILE A 549 15.06 -4.59 -28.45
N MET A 550 15.22 -3.52 -29.24
CA MET A 550 14.12 -2.69 -29.71
C MET A 550 13.86 -3.02 -31.18
N TYR A 551 12.67 -3.55 -31.48
CA TYR A 551 12.27 -3.77 -32.86
C TYR A 551 11.60 -2.50 -33.38
N ALA A 552 12.24 -1.88 -34.38
CA ALA A 552 11.83 -0.60 -34.95
C ALA A 552 12.39 -0.41 -36.35
N ASP A 553 11.59 0.15 -37.27
CA ASP A 553 12.04 0.51 -38.60
C ASP A 553 12.66 1.91 -38.66
N SER A 554 12.40 2.73 -37.66
CA SER A 554 12.99 4.06 -37.53
C SER A 554 13.26 4.39 -36.05
N VAL A 555 14.32 5.16 -35.79
CA VAL A 555 14.63 5.64 -34.43
C VAL A 555 13.85 6.92 -34.19
N THR A 556 12.94 6.89 -33.21
CA THR A 556 12.15 8.05 -32.81
C THR A 556 12.93 8.94 -31.84
N PRO A 557 12.52 10.21 -31.63
CA PRO A 557 13.13 11.09 -30.63
C PRO A 557 13.14 10.51 -29.21
N SER A 558 12.07 9.82 -28.82
CA SER A 558 11.98 9.13 -27.52
C SER A 558 13.00 7.97 -27.41
N MET A 559 13.17 7.20 -28.49
CA MET A 559 14.19 6.14 -28.55
C MET A 559 15.60 6.73 -28.49
N GLU A 560 15.87 7.78 -29.27
CA GLU A 560 17.19 8.43 -29.26
C GLU A 560 17.57 8.94 -27.89
N ALA A 561 16.64 9.61 -27.18
CA ALA A 561 16.85 10.09 -25.83
C ALA A 561 17.14 8.94 -24.85
N ALA A 562 16.35 7.86 -24.93
CA ALA A 562 16.53 6.68 -24.07
C ALA A 562 17.87 5.96 -24.33
N LEU A 563 18.26 5.80 -25.60
CA LEU A 563 19.53 5.20 -25.99
C LEU A 563 20.72 6.04 -25.49
N ARG A 564 20.68 7.35 -25.71
CA ARG A 564 21.73 8.28 -25.28
C ARG A 564 21.91 8.27 -23.75
N GLU A 565 20.82 8.30 -23.00
CA GLU A 565 20.87 8.29 -21.53
C GLU A 565 21.36 6.93 -21.00
N THR A 566 20.94 5.83 -21.58
CA THR A 566 21.41 4.50 -21.21
C THR A 566 22.91 4.34 -21.47
N ASP A 567 23.39 4.81 -22.62
CA ASP A 567 24.81 4.76 -22.96
C ASP A 567 25.65 5.67 -22.03
N ARG A 568 25.18 6.90 -21.73
CA ARG A 568 25.81 7.80 -20.75
C ARG A 568 25.99 7.10 -19.39
N ARG A 569 24.92 6.50 -18.87
CA ARG A 569 24.95 5.78 -17.58
C ARG A 569 25.91 4.59 -17.62
N ARG A 570 25.90 3.85 -18.72
CA ARG A 570 26.80 2.71 -18.93
C ARG A 570 28.26 3.14 -18.93
N GLN A 571 28.62 4.23 -19.61
CA GLN A 571 29.99 4.77 -19.65
C GLN A 571 30.47 5.22 -18.28
N ILE A 572 29.63 5.94 -17.52
CA ILE A 572 29.96 6.37 -16.16
C ILE A 572 30.25 5.16 -15.27
N GLN A 573 29.36 4.16 -15.28
CA GLN A 573 29.56 2.95 -14.47
C GLN A 573 30.80 2.17 -14.89
N HIS A 574 31.08 2.07 -16.20
CA HIS A 574 32.25 1.36 -16.73
C HIS A 574 33.54 2.03 -16.26
N ALA A 575 33.65 3.37 -16.40
CA ALA A 575 34.81 4.12 -15.95
C ALA A 575 35.04 3.97 -14.44
N TYR A 576 33.96 3.98 -13.64
CA TYR A 576 34.03 3.73 -12.20
C TYR A 576 34.55 2.32 -11.89
N ASN A 577 34.04 1.30 -12.58
CA ASN A 577 34.46 -0.09 -12.39
C ASN A 577 35.95 -0.27 -12.71
N GLU A 578 36.42 0.30 -13.82
CA GLU A 578 37.85 0.26 -14.20
C GLU A 578 38.73 0.93 -13.16
N ALA A 579 38.36 2.15 -12.70
CA ALA A 579 39.10 2.90 -11.70
C ALA A 579 39.21 2.18 -10.34
N ASN A 580 38.19 1.37 -9.98
CA ASN A 580 38.12 0.68 -8.69
C ASN A 580 38.35 -0.85 -8.80
N GLY A 581 38.67 -1.38 -9.97
CA GLY A 581 38.89 -2.82 -10.18
C GLY A 581 37.67 -3.69 -9.89
N ILE A 582 36.46 -3.17 -10.12
CA ILE A 582 35.20 -3.86 -9.82
C ILE A 582 34.80 -4.73 -11.03
N VAL A 583 34.52 -6.00 -10.77
CA VAL A 583 33.94 -6.92 -11.76
C VAL A 583 32.44 -7.02 -11.55
N PRO A 584 31.60 -6.68 -12.56
CA PRO A 584 30.16 -6.76 -12.44
C PRO A 584 29.69 -8.18 -12.06
N GLN A 585 28.80 -8.27 -11.08
CA GLN A 585 28.24 -9.55 -10.64
C GLN A 585 26.71 -9.47 -10.59
N THR A 586 26.06 -10.47 -11.19
CA THR A 586 24.60 -10.60 -11.12
C THR A 586 24.14 -10.73 -9.66
N ILE A 587 23.16 -9.96 -9.26
CA ILE A 587 22.58 -10.01 -7.92
C ILE A 587 21.85 -11.35 -7.76
N ARG A 588 22.23 -12.14 -6.75
CA ARG A 588 21.47 -13.33 -6.37
C ARG A 588 20.65 -12.98 -5.13
N LYS A 589 19.34 -12.99 -5.27
CA LYS A 589 18.40 -12.84 -4.14
C LYS A 589 17.60 -14.12 -4.01
N ASP A 590 17.54 -14.66 -2.81
CA ASP A 590 16.61 -15.77 -2.51
C ASP A 590 15.18 -15.33 -2.84
N VAL A 591 14.39 -16.25 -3.41
CA VAL A 591 12.96 -16.04 -3.63
C VAL A 591 12.28 -16.10 -2.28
N ARG A 592 12.32 -14.98 -1.52
CA ARG A 592 11.63 -14.88 -0.23
C ARG A 592 10.12 -14.88 -0.49
N GLU A 593 9.37 -15.50 0.37
CA GLU A 593 7.92 -15.38 0.38
C GLU A 593 7.56 -13.95 0.81
N VAL A 594 7.25 -13.09 -0.17
CA VAL A 594 6.72 -11.73 0.05
C VAL A 594 5.32 -11.79 0.74
N LEU A 595 4.83 -12.98 0.99
CA LEU A 595 3.50 -13.30 1.52
C LEU A 595 3.35 -13.10 3.04
N GLU A 596 4.40 -12.85 3.81
CA GLU A 596 4.27 -12.80 5.27
C GLU A 596 3.56 -11.54 5.80
N ILE A 597 3.57 -10.43 5.07
CA ILE A 597 2.86 -9.20 5.50
C ILE A 597 1.38 -9.20 5.10
N SER A 598 1.01 -9.92 4.03
CA SER A 598 -0.37 -10.00 3.55
C SER A 598 -1.11 -11.28 3.97
N ALA A 599 -0.41 -12.30 4.44
CA ALA A 599 -0.96 -13.63 4.77
C ALA A 599 -1.03 -13.91 6.28
N GLY A 600 -0.76 -12.94 7.13
CA GLY A 600 -0.78 -13.09 8.61
C GLY A 600 -2.16 -13.37 9.22
N ALA A 601 -3.23 -13.35 8.47
CA ALA A 601 -4.59 -13.57 8.95
C ALA A 601 -5.16 -14.96 8.61
N GLY A 602 -4.37 -16.03 8.73
CA GLY A 602 -5.00 -17.34 8.56
C GLY A 602 -4.11 -18.53 8.33
N LYS A 603 -2.93 -18.61 8.97
CA LYS A 603 -2.24 -19.90 9.10
C LYS A 603 -1.29 -19.93 10.31
N ASN A 604 -1.81 -20.28 11.46
CA ASN A 604 -1.08 -21.18 12.34
C ASN A 604 -1.00 -22.52 11.62
N GLY A 605 0.12 -22.87 11.05
CA GLY A 605 0.28 -24.14 10.35
C GLY A 605 1.60 -24.25 9.61
N LYS A 606 2.68 -24.49 10.34
CA LYS A 606 3.84 -25.32 9.98
C LYS A 606 4.05 -25.65 8.49
N ASN A 607 5.20 -25.20 7.96
CA ASN A 607 5.97 -25.82 6.87
C ASN A 607 5.24 -26.87 6.01
N ALA A 608 4.73 -26.49 4.87
CA ALA A 608 4.26 -27.43 3.88
C ALA A 608 5.29 -27.63 2.76
N LYS A 609 6.42 -28.24 3.08
CA LYS A 609 7.10 -29.11 2.14
C LYS A 609 6.40 -30.47 2.18
N GLY A 610 5.62 -30.79 1.12
CA GLY A 610 5.30 -32.17 0.78
C GLY A 610 4.65 -33.06 1.86
N MET A 611 3.87 -32.52 2.77
CA MET A 611 3.22 -33.32 3.79
C MET A 611 1.94 -33.94 3.22
N ARG A 612 1.99 -35.24 2.90
CA ARG A 612 0.77 -36.03 2.69
C ARG A 612 -0.06 -35.95 3.98
N LEU A 613 -1.25 -35.35 3.88
CA LEU A 613 -2.23 -35.36 4.96
C LEU A 613 -2.40 -36.82 5.44
N THR A 614 -2.32 -37.03 6.74
CA THR A 614 -2.67 -38.33 7.31
C THR A 614 -4.15 -38.63 7.05
N ARG A 615 -4.53 -39.89 7.03
CA ARG A 615 -5.92 -40.30 6.79
C ARG A 615 -6.89 -39.60 7.76
N ALA A 616 -6.51 -39.47 9.02
CA ALA A 616 -7.31 -38.82 10.06
C ALA A 616 -7.48 -37.31 9.83
N GLU A 617 -6.41 -36.59 9.46
CA GLU A 617 -6.46 -35.16 9.14
C GLU A 617 -7.29 -34.89 7.89
N ARG A 618 -7.20 -35.76 6.90
CA ARG A 618 -8.00 -35.67 5.68
C ARG A 618 -9.49 -35.89 5.96
N GLU A 619 -9.84 -36.89 6.76
CA GLU A 619 -11.23 -37.17 7.15
C GLU A 619 -11.83 -36.02 7.98
N GLU A 620 -11.04 -35.38 8.86
CA GLU A 620 -11.47 -34.22 9.63
C GLU A 620 -11.69 -32.98 8.74
N LEU A 621 -10.77 -32.72 7.79
CA LEU A 621 -10.90 -31.62 6.82
C LEU A 621 -12.13 -31.83 5.92
N ILE A 622 -12.39 -33.03 5.45
CA ILE A 622 -13.62 -33.35 4.68
C ILE A 622 -14.86 -33.08 5.51
N ARG A 623 -14.84 -33.38 6.80
CA ARG A 623 -15.97 -33.13 7.71
C ARG A 623 -16.23 -31.63 7.88
N GLN A 624 -15.18 -30.82 8.06
CA GLN A 624 -15.27 -29.37 8.16
C GLN A 624 -15.81 -28.76 6.86
N LEU A 625 -15.21 -29.06 5.71
CA LEU A 625 -15.66 -28.57 4.41
C LEU A 625 -17.10 -28.99 4.07
N THR A 626 -17.52 -30.20 4.50
CA THR A 626 -18.90 -30.65 4.32
C THR A 626 -19.90 -29.82 5.15
N LYS A 627 -19.49 -29.41 6.37
CA LYS A 627 -20.31 -28.54 7.22
C LYS A 627 -20.43 -27.13 6.61
N GLU A 628 -19.33 -26.58 6.10
CA GLU A 628 -19.30 -25.27 5.43
C GLU A 628 -20.12 -25.30 4.14
N MET A 629 -19.97 -26.33 3.32
CA MET A 629 -20.77 -26.52 2.10
C MET A 629 -22.28 -26.54 2.38
N LYS A 630 -22.70 -27.23 3.44
CA LYS A 630 -24.11 -27.27 3.85
C LYS A 630 -24.59 -25.90 4.36
N ASN A 631 -23.76 -25.15 5.04
CA ASN A 631 -24.08 -23.78 5.47
C ASN A 631 -24.19 -22.83 4.28
N ALA A 632 -23.24 -22.84 3.35
CA ALA A 632 -23.30 -22.06 2.12
C ALA A 632 -24.57 -22.39 1.30
N SER A 633 -24.91 -23.67 1.20
CA SER A 633 -26.15 -24.07 0.53
C SER A 633 -27.42 -23.56 1.22
N ARG A 634 -27.45 -23.49 2.57
CA ARG A 634 -28.58 -22.90 3.32
C ARG A 634 -28.71 -21.39 3.13
N LEU A 635 -27.56 -20.71 2.94
CA LEU A 635 -27.49 -19.27 2.68
C LEU A 635 -27.72 -18.93 1.20
N LEU A 636 -28.05 -19.94 0.36
CA LEU A 636 -28.27 -19.83 -1.09
C LEU A 636 -27.01 -19.40 -1.87
N GLU A 637 -25.83 -19.54 -1.29
CA GLU A 637 -24.52 -19.28 -1.91
C GLU A 637 -24.10 -20.51 -2.76
N PHE A 638 -24.82 -20.77 -3.83
CA PHE A 638 -24.65 -21.99 -4.60
C PHE A 638 -23.30 -22.14 -5.30
N GLU A 639 -22.68 -21.04 -5.72
CA GLU A 639 -21.34 -21.05 -6.31
C GLU A 639 -20.28 -21.45 -5.28
N HIS A 640 -20.34 -20.85 -4.09
CA HIS A 640 -19.46 -21.21 -2.98
C HIS A 640 -19.65 -22.66 -2.54
N ALA A 641 -20.89 -23.12 -2.43
CA ALA A 641 -21.19 -24.51 -2.12
C ALA A 641 -20.66 -25.49 -3.20
N ALA A 642 -20.67 -25.09 -4.48
CA ALA A 642 -20.12 -25.89 -5.58
C ALA A 642 -18.58 -26.01 -5.49
N ILE A 643 -17.87 -24.94 -5.19
CA ILE A 643 -16.40 -24.93 -4.99
C ILE A 643 -16.01 -25.86 -3.82
N LEU A 644 -16.71 -25.76 -2.70
CA LEU A 644 -16.47 -26.62 -1.53
C LEU A 644 -16.74 -28.09 -1.84
N ARG A 645 -17.80 -28.39 -2.58
CA ARG A 645 -18.13 -29.75 -3.05
C ARG A 645 -17.00 -30.33 -3.90
N ASP A 646 -16.49 -29.56 -4.82
CA ASP A 646 -15.46 -30.02 -5.76
C ASP A 646 -14.12 -30.24 -5.00
N ARG A 647 -13.82 -29.40 -4.00
CA ARG A 647 -12.68 -29.60 -3.11
C ARG A 647 -12.80 -30.86 -2.23
N ILE A 648 -14.01 -31.16 -1.73
CA ILE A 648 -14.28 -32.40 -0.99
C ILE A 648 -14.03 -33.61 -1.89
N LYS A 649 -14.47 -33.58 -3.15
CA LYS A 649 -14.23 -34.66 -4.11
C LYS A 649 -12.75 -34.90 -4.37
N GLU A 650 -11.94 -33.84 -4.56
CA GLU A 650 -10.49 -33.94 -4.71
C GLU A 650 -9.84 -34.65 -3.51
N LEU A 651 -10.18 -34.21 -2.29
CA LEU A 651 -9.65 -34.82 -1.06
C LEU A 651 -10.08 -36.28 -0.89
N GLN A 652 -11.27 -36.68 -1.37
CA GLN A 652 -11.72 -38.08 -1.36
C GLN A 652 -11.01 -38.95 -2.38
N GLN A 653 -10.53 -38.37 -3.48
CA GLN A 653 -9.80 -39.09 -4.55
C GLN A 653 -8.30 -39.22 -4.24
N MET A 654 -7.76 -38.43 -3.33
CA MET A 654 -6.37 -38.56 -2.87
C MET A 654 -6.18 -39.89 -2.10
N LYS A 655 -5.37 -40.81 -2.63
CA LYS A 655 -5.04 -42.10 -2.02
C LYS A 655 -4.03 -41.97 -0.88
#